data_6c45e75816c0ca4a86d32cbe2a1431d4
#
_entry.id   6c45e75816c0ca4a86d32cbe2a1431d4
#
_cell.length_a   1.000
_cell.length_b   1.000
_cell.length_c   1.000
_cell.angle_alpha   90.00
_cell.angle_beta   90.00
_cell.angle_gamma   90.00
#
_symmetry.space_group_name_H-M   'P 1'
#
loop_
_entity.id
_entity.type
_entity.pdbx_description
1 polymer ?
#
loop_
_entity_poly.entity_id
_entity_poly.type
_entity_poly.pdbx_seq_one_letter_code
_entity_poly.pdbx_strand_id
1 'polypeptide(L)'
;MDTVTFVLNGKEIAASFEGRMTLLKYLRNVECMKGSKEGCSTGHCGACSVLIDGKLARSCVTLLKTLAGKSVETIENEANDGTLSVIQRSFLDAGAVQCGFCTPGMVMAAKALLLRTLSPTEEEICEGLKHNYCRCTGYVKIIEAVKLAAARLRGEDVPLAAVQVNDPTEIVTGKGFVVPEIEGRYVGKSVWDVDGAAKVTGSLRFCDDIEADELGEDALLHGAFVFAPVPHARINAVDYSECEKAPGVVRVVTAADVPGLNAMGTWKQDWPVYCTDEVNFLGDHLAMVVADTADHARAAAKLARIDYTELPGRYSIAESCRDESYIVTTGRETGDVEACKADPNIVKVHVSKDIQPQDHVCMEPISAIGYARDGKVTVYAPTQAPFEIRSMLAKNLAMDESDIRVVATHIGGGFGKKCDAFLEAPVAVAALCCGKPVKITLTRQEDIFVTTRRHGYHTDYEIGFSRDGKFRFLDSHMFSDGGPYQAESYGTLMTGCLMSGGPYIIPNVRVDARCARNNNLLGGAFRGYGINQAAVSIETAVDEMAEKLGMDPFEIRRRNALYPGATTVGGEVLESSMGMLETIDACERALHEALREYEGKYPNGTKLLGWGVASGFKNSGVGKGIFVDDGACKMSLGEDGVLHMIMSGTDMGQGFRTAMVQIAAETMGMDMDRIKIVHGDTKITMPVGESVSERQTLCGGRAVYECARRLRESLETRPLAPGEVRRAEYYFRAPECFAIGNFKGAEEKGVKYRNFPAYAYATQAAIVEVDTATGKVKLLKVIAAHDVGRAINPRIIEGQMQGSVSMGQGYALTEGHPTENGYPVKKVYGQLGLPKAEDTPRYKLILIEDPEPIGPYGAKGVSEVATVPITPAILNAVSRAIGVRINKVPASPDVVLEAIRTGRCDVPTMAEQVEALRR
;
A
#
# COMPACT_ATOMS: atom_id res chain seq x y z
N MET A 1 43.79 3.16 -5.83
CA MET A 1 43.03 2.72 -4.63
C MET A 1 43.38 3.59 -3.46
N ASP A 2 42.39 4.24 -2.85
CA ASP A 2 42.54 4.94 -1.58
C ASP A 2 42.30 3.98 -0.42
N THR A 3 42.91 4.22 0.75
CA THR A 3 42.69 3.39 1.95
C THR A 3 42.32 4.29 3.12
N VAL A 4 41.33 3.88 3.90
CA VAL A 4 40.91 4.56 5.15
C VAL A 4 40.81 3.55 6.29
N THR A 5 41.36 3.91 7.45
CA THR A 5 41.27 3.08 8.67
C THR A 5 40.23 3.69 9.60
N PHE A 6 39.29 2.85 10.07
CA PHE A 6 38.23 3.23 11.01
C PHE A 6 37.78 2.01 11.82
N VAL A 7 37.04 2.22 12.90
CA VAL A 7 36.48 1.13 13.69
C VAL A 7 35.06 0.82 13.23
N LEU A 8 34.76 -0.42 12.86
CA LEU A 8 33.42 -0.90 12.48
C LEU A 8 32.96 -1.96 13.48
N ASN A 9 31.90 -1.66 14.21
CA ASN A 9 31.32 -2.57 15.21
C ASN A 9 32.37 -3.09 16.21
N GLY A 10 33.27 -2.21 16.68
CA GLY A 10 34.33 -2.50 17.62
C GLY A 10 35.58 -3.12 17.01
N LYS A 11 35.66 -3.38 15.71
CA LYS A 11 36.82 -3.93 15.00
C LYS A 11 37.50 -2.86 14.15
N GLU A 12 38.82 -2.76 14.19
CA GLU A 12 39.59 -1.90 13.30
C GLU A 12 39.58 -2.47 11.87
N ILE A 13 39.17 -1.65 10.89
CA ILE A 13 39.05 -2.01 9.48
C ILE A 13 39.92 -1.05 8.65
N ALA A 14 40.76 -1.62 7.77
CA ALA A 14 41.49 -0.88 6.72
C ALA A 14 40.75 -1.09 5.38
N ALA A 15 39.88 -0.18 5.05
CA ALA A 15 39.04 -0.26 3.85
C ALA A 15 39.75 0.35 2.65
N SER A 16 39.93 -0.44 1.58
CA SER A 16 40.43 0.03 0.29
C SER A 16 39.29 0.27 -0.68
N PHE A 17 39.33 1.39 -1.41
CA PHE A 17 38.24 1.76 -2.32
C PHE A 17 38.72 2.61 -3.50
N GLU A 18 37.89 2.71 -4.52
CA GLU A 18 38.13 3.58 -5.66
C GLU A 18 37.03 4.63 -5.78
N GLY A 19 37.42 5.82 -6.21
CA GLY A 19 36.52 6.90 -6.52
C GLY A 19 35.66 7.36 -5.34
N ARG A 20 34.35 7.50 -5.57
CA ARG A 20 33.41 8.09 -4.62
C ARG A 20 32.57 7.03 -3.89
N MET A 21 33.22 6.19 -3.08
CA MET A 21 32.58 5.16 -2.29
C MET A 21 31.83 5.75 -1.10
N THR A 22 30.54 5.41 -0.93
CA THR A 22 29.76 5.74 0.27
C THR A 22 29.88 4.62 1.30
N LEU A 23 29.67 4.95 2.58
CA LEU A 23 29.65 3.97 3.65
C LEU A 23 28.59 2.88 3.41
N LEU A 24 27.39 3.24 2.93
CA LEU A 24 26.35 2.24 2.63
C LEU A 24 26.80 1.21 1.60
N LYS A 25 27.38 1.65 0.49
CA LYS A 25 27.89 0.74 -0.54
C LYS A 25 29.01 -0.17 0.01
N TYR A 26 29.91 0.37 0.83
CA TYR A 26 30.95 -0.41 1.49
C TYR A 26 30.35 -1.48 2.41
N LEU A 27 29.44 -1.09 3.30
CA LEU A 27 28.77 -2.03 4.22
C LEU A 27 28.06 -3.16 3.48
N ARG A 28 27.29 -2.82 2.44
CA ARG A 28 26.44 -3.78 1.73
C ARG A 28 27.21 -4.68 0.74
N ASN A 29 28.18 -4.11 0.02
CA ASN A 29 28.82 -4.79 -1.11
C ASN A 29 30.21 -5.37 -0.77
N VAL A 30 30.88 -4.86 0.29
CA VAL A 30 32.20 -5.34 0.71
C VAL A 30 32.12 -6.13 2.00
N GLU A 31 31.49 -5.55 3.04
CA GLU A 31 31.34 -6.23 4.34
C GLU A 31 30.11 -7.16 4.41
N CYS A 32 29.29 -7.22 3.35
CA CYS A 32 28.05 -8.01 3.28
C CYS A 32 27.05 -7.73 4.40
N MET A 33 27.13 -6.56 5.05
CA MET A 33 26.24 -6.09 6.11
C MET A 33 24.97 -5.50 5.50
N LYS A 34 23.93 -6.34 5.32
CA LYS A 34 22.69 -5.97 4.64
C LYS A 34 21.63 -5.34 5.55
N GLY A 35 21.86 -5.22 6.85
CA GLY A 35 20.92 -4.61 7.82
C GLY A 35 20.69 -3.12 7.56
N SER A 36 21.71 -2.38 7.13
CA SER A 36 21.54 -1.01 6.61
C SER A 36 20.92 -1.06 5.22
N LYS A 37 19.68 -0.55 5.07
CA LYS A 37 18.89 -0.67 3.83
C LYS A 37 19.03 0.53 2.91
N GLU A 38 19.00 0.28 1.58
CA GLU A 38 19.04 1.34 0.55
C GLU A 38 17.62 1.72 0.10
N GLY A 39 17.02 2.74 0.71
CA GLY A 39 15.65 3.16 0.40
C GLY A 39 15.53 4.37 -0.53
N CYS A 40 16.43 5.36 -0.42
CA CYS A 40 16.34 6.59 -1.23
C CYS A 40 17.68 7.07 -1.82
N SER A 41 18.81 6.66 -1.28
CA SER A 41 20.17 7.06 -1.68
C SER A 41 20.46 8.57 -1.70
N THR A 42 19.56 9.39 -1.10
CA THR A 42 19.60 10.86 -1.10
C THR A 42 19.63 11.46 0.30
N GLY A 43 19.84 10.63 1.34
CA GLY A 43 19.94 11.08 2.72
C GLY A 43 18.62 11.41 3.44
N HIS A 44 17.44 11.15 2.83
CA HIS A 44 16.13 11.56 3.38
C HIS A 44 15.46 10.46 4.21
N CYS A 45 15.36 9.22 3.70
CA CYS A 45 14.47 8.21 4.27
C CYS A 45 14.94 7.59 5.60
N GLY A 46 16.25 7.63 5.91
CA GLY A 46 16.81 7.11 7.14
C GLY A 46 16.90 5.57 7.26
N ALA A 47 16.48 4.79 6.24
CA ALA A 47 16.60 3.32 6.29
C ALA A 47 18.06 2.83 6.39
N CYS A 48 19.01 3.66 5.99
CA CYS A 48 20.47 3.42 6.05
C CYS A 48 21.14 4.04 7.28
N SER A 49 20.41 4.37 8.33
CA SER A 49 20.94 5.03 9.54
C SER A 49 21.92 4.14 10.28
N VAL A 50 23.06 4.73 10.67
CA VAL A 50 24.14 4.15 11.48
C VAL A 50 24.57 5.17 12.54
N LEU A 51 25.36 4.75 13.53
CA LEU A 51 26.04 5.69 14.43
C LEU A 51 27.48 5.91 13.98
N ILE A 52 27.93 7.16 13.98
CA ILE A 52 29.33 7.54 13.80
C ILE A 52 29.74 8.36 15.02
N ASP A 53 30.72 7.86 15.78
CA ASP A 53 31.12 8.42 17.07
C ASP A 53 29.92 8.66 18.00
N GLY A 54 28.98 7.71 18.05
CA GLY A 54 27.76 7.76 18.86
C GLY A 54 26.65 8.69 18.33
N LYS A 55 26.84 9.35 17.17
CA LYS A 55 25.85 10.25 16.56
C LYS A 55 25.20 9.63 15.34
N LEU A 56 23.89 9.86 15.20
CA LEU A 56 23.12 9.38 14.04
C LEU A 56 23.64 9.96 12.73
N ALA A 57 23.93 9.10 11.77
CA ALA A 57 24.37 9.46 10.42
C ALA A 57 23.67 8.61 9.35
N ARG A 58 23.62 9.10 8.11
CA ARG A 58 23.07 8.36 6.96
C ARG A 58 24.21 7.84 6.11
N SER A 59 24.38 6.53 6.11
CA SER A 59 25.49 5.88 5.42
C SER A 59 25.45 6.08 3.90
N CYS A 60 24.27 6.28 3.28
CA CYS A 60 24.12 6.48 1.84
C CYS A 60 24.75 7.79 1.30
N VAL A 61 24.92 8.81 2.16
CA VAL A 61 25.55 10.10 1.79
C VAL A 61 26.87 10.35 2.52
N THR A 62 27.26 9.48 3.42
CA THR A 62 28.54 9.52 4.11
C THR A 62 29.63 8.91 3.23
N LEU A 63 30.66 9.68 2.85
CA LEU A 63 31.76 9.18 2.04
C LEU A 63 32.77 8.40 2.92
N LEU A 64 33.18 7.23 2.47
CA LEU A 64 34.10 6.35 3.20
C LEU A 64 35.39 7.03 3.63
N LYS A 65 35.97 7.86 2.74
CA LYS A 65 37.19 8.66 3.02
C LYS A 65 37.09 9.59 4.22
N THR A 66 35.87 9.94 4.68
CA THR A 66 35.66 10.85 5.82
C THR A 66 35.65 10.13 7.17
N LEU A 67 35.88 8.81 7.18
CA LEU A 67 35.77 7.97 8.38
C LEU A 67 37.13 7.71 9.07
N ALA A 68 38.22 8.29 8.60
CA ALA A 68 39.53 8.10 9.20
C ALA A 68 39.51 8.33 10.73
N GLY A 69 39.85 7.29 11.49
CA GLY A 69 39.89 7.30 12.95
C GLY A 69 38.55 7.36 13.67
N LYS A 70 37.44 7.24 12.96
CA LYS A 70 36.07 7.25 13.53
C LYS A 70 35.58 5.85 13.91
N SER A 71 34.60 5.81 14.80
CA SER A 71 33.89 4.58 15.18
C SER A 71 32.50 4.55 14.49
N VAL A 72 32.20 3.48 13.78
CA VAL A 72 30.93 3.23 13.10
C VAL A 72 30.24 2.04 13.77
N GLU A 73 28.97 2.24 14.17
CA GLU A 73 28.10 1.17 14.65
C GLU A 73 26.92 0.99 13.72
N THR A 74 26.64 -0.26 13.35
CA THR A 74 25.48 -0.66 12.54
C THR A 74 24.50 -1.51 13.34
N ILE A 75 23.32 -1.80 12.74
CA ILE A 75 22.29 -2.60 13.39
C ILE A 75 22.76 -4.01 13.74
N GLU A 76 23.73 -4.56 12.99
CA GLU A 76 24.31 -5.88 13.25
C GLU A 76 25.02 -5.98 14.60
N ASN A 77 25.44 -4.85 15.17
CA ASN A 77 26.05 -4.79 16.49
C ASN A 77 25.05 -4.53 17.64
N GLU A 78 23.77 -4.37 17.34
CA GLU A 78 22.76 -4.01 18.35
C GLU A 78 22.30 -5.23 19.17
N ALA A 79 22.17 -6.39 18.52
CA ALA A 79 21.91 -7.65 19.19
C ALA A 79 23.23 -8.27 19.71
N ASN A 80 23.23 -8.83 20.90
CA ASN A 80 24.39 -9.43 21.52
C ASN A 80 24.22 -10.95 21.64
N ASP A 81 25.12 -11.75 21.03
CA ASP A 81 25.08 -13.22 21.05
C ASP A 81 23.69 -13.84 20.76
N GLY A 82 22.98 -13.28 19.80
CA GLY A 82 21.62 -13.72 19.43
C GLY A 82 20.52 -13.20 20.36
N THR A 83 20.85 -12.44 21.41
CA THR A 83 19.88 -11.82 22.33
C THR A 83 19.54 -10.41 21.85
N LEU A 84 18.23 -10.14 21.68
CA LEU A 84 17.73 -8.82 21.30
C LEU A 84 18.07 -7.78 22.38
N SER A 85 18.50 -6.59 21.95
CA SER A 85 18.69 -5.46 22.86
C SER A 85 17.36 -5.00 23.46
N VAL A 86 17.44 -4.21 24.54
CA VAL A 86 16.25 -3.59 25.16
C VAL A 86 15.44 -2.78 24.15
N ILE A 87 16.11 -2.08 23.23
CA ILE A 87 15.45 -1.27 22.21
C ILE A 87 14.73 -2.18 21.21
N GLN A 88 15.42 -3.18 20.65
CA GLN A 88 14.85 -4.15 19.70
C GLN A 88 13.64 -4.86 20.29
N ARG A 89 13.75 -5.34 21.55
CA ARG A 89 12.65 -6.00 22.26
C ARG A 89 11.46 -5.06 22.47
N SER A 90 11.70 -3.79 22.82
CA SER A 90 10.64 -2.80 23.02
C SER A 90 9.89 -2.49 21.71
N PHE A 91 10.56 -2.52 20.55
CA PHE A 91 9.90 -2.40 19.25
C PHE A 91 8.95 -3.57 18.97
N LEU A 92 9.32 -4.79 19.34
CA LEU A 92 8.43 -5.96 19.19
C LEU A 92 7.25 -5.90 20.18
N ASP A 93 7.51 -5.58 21.43
CA ASP A 93 6.50 -5.51 22.47
C ASP A 93 5.43 -4.44 22.16
N ALA A 94 5.85 -3.30 21.62
CA ALA A 94 4.94 -2.24 21.20
C ALA A 94 4.19 -2.56 19.88
N GLY A 95 4.65 -3.53 19.09
CA GLY A 95 4.14 -3.77 17.74
C GLY A 95 4.56 -2.69 16.75
N ALA A 96 5.74 -2.11 16.93
CA ALA A 96 6.30 -1.02 16.13
C ALA A 96 6.87 -1.47 14.77
N VAL A 97 6.67 -2.73 14.41
CA VAL A 97 7.26 -3.36 13.22
C VAL A 97 6.16 -3.87 12.30
N GLN A 98 6.25 -3.58 10.99
CA GLN A 98 5.40 -4.16 9.98
C GLN A 98 6.23 -4.80 8.86
N CYS A 99 6.49 -4.13 7.73
CA CYS A 99 7.31 -4.74 6.67
C CYS A 99 8.78 -4.95 7.05
N GLY A 100 9.31 -4.21 8.02
CA GLY A 100 10.67 -4.36 8.52
C GLY A 100 11.74 -3.57 7.78
N PHE A 101 11.46 -2.98 6.62
CA PHE A 101 12.48 -2.31 5.80
C PHE A 101 13.10 -1.07 6.48
N CYS A 102 12.29 -0.22 7.12
CA CYS A 102 12.77 0.96 7.86
C CYS A 102 13.24 0.63 9.29
N THR A 103 12.89 -0.54 9.82
CA THR A 103 13.06 -0.88 11.25
C THR A 103 14.49 -0.82 11.74
N PRO A 104 15.50 -1.35 11.03
CA PRO A 104 16.90 -1.21 11.48
C PRO A 104 17.34 0.23 11.66
N GLY A 105 17.00 1.09 10.69
CA GLY A 105 17.28 2.53 10.76
C GLY A 105 16.53 3.24 11.90
N MET A 106 15.29 2.83 12.21
CA MET A 106 14.52 3.37 13.34
C MET A 106 15.12 2.96 14.69
N VAL A 107 15.58 1.71 14.82
CA VAL A 107 16.27 1.22 16.03
C VAL A 107 17.55 2.02 16.24
N MET A 108 18.35 2.26 15.21
CA MET A 108 19.58 3.07 15.31
C MET A 108 19.29 4.53 15.67
N ALA A 109 18.20 5.11 15.15
CA ALA A 109 17.76 6.46 15.52
C ALA A 109 17.30 6.54 16.98
N ALA A 110 16.55 5.55 17.45
CA ALA A 110 16.15 5.42 18.85
C ALA A 110 17.36 5.28 19.77
N LYS A 111 18.35 4.44 19.41
CA LYS A 111 19.61 4.30 20.13
C LYS A 111 20.36 5.62 20.25
N ALA A 112 20.51 6.36 19.15
CA ALA A 112 21.16 7.67 19.15
C ALA A 112 20.50 8.68 20.09
N LEU A 113 19.17 8.66 20.19
CA LEU A 113 18.42 9.48 21.13
C LEU A 113 18.64 9.04 22.58
N LEU A 114 18.52 7.75 22.86
CA LEU A 114 18.59 7.17 24.21
C LEU A 114 20.01 7.21 24.79
N LEU A 115 21.07 7.30 23.97
CA LEU A 115 22.42 7.60 24.41
C LEU A 115 22.59 9.04 24.94
N ARG A 116 21.71 9.97 24.54
CA ARG A 116 21.75 11.38 24.98
C ARG A 116 20.85 11.62 26.20
N THR A 117 19.68 10.98 26.23
CA THR A 117 18.70 11.11 27.32
C THR A 117 17.90 9.83 27.49
N LEU A 118 17.77 9.37 28.72
CA LEU A 118 16.92 8.22 29.06
C LEU A 118 15.49 8.63 29.45
N SER A 119 15.18 9.93 29.44
CA SER A 119 13.84 10.44 29.75
C SER A 119 13.37 11.44 28.65
N PRO A 120 13.34 11.01 27.36
CA PRO A 120 12.96 11.92 26.30
C PRO A 120 11.49 12.29 26.38
N THR A 121 11.16 13.55 26.09
CA THR A 121 9.79 13.97 25.83
C THR A 121 9.32 13.40 24.49
N GLU A 122 8.02 13.46 24.23
CA GLU A 122 7.45 13.01 22.96
C GLU A 122 7.96 13.85 21.79
N GLU A 123 8.10 15.18 21.99
CA GLU A 123 8.68 16.10 21.01
C GLU A 123 10.15 15.74 20.71
N GLU A 124 10.93 15.40 21.71
CA GLU A 124 12.31 14.94 21.52
C GLU A 124 12.40 13.61 20.80
N ILE A 125 11.44 12.70 21.02
CA ILE A 125 11.33 11.45 20.25
C ILE A 125 11.01 11.76 18.80
N CYS A 126 10.01 12.60 18.51
CA CYS A 126 9.63 12.99 17.15
C CYS A 126 10.80 13.68 16.43
N GLU A 127 11.51 14.59 17.11
CA GLU A 127 12.70 15.24 16.56
C GLU A 127 13.85 14.24 16.29
N GLY A 128 14.04 13.26 17.17
CA GLY A 128 15.03 12.19 17.00
C GLY A 128 14.73 11.30 15.77
N LEU A 129 13.46 11.14 15.45
CA LEU A 129 12.96 10.30 14.35
C LEU A 129 12.66 11.07 13.05
N LYS A 130 12.74 12.40 13.03
CA LYS A 130 12.25 13.26 11.93
C LYS A 130 12.81 12.94 10.53
N HIS A 131 13.95 12.27 10.48
CA HIS A 131 14.61 11.88 9.25
C HIS A 131 14.59 10.35 9.01
N ASN A 132 13.76 9.63 9.74
CA ASN A 132 13.55 8.21 9.57
C ASN A 132 12.08 8.00 9.21
N TYR A 133 11.81 7.70 7.95
CA TYR A 133 10.45 7.55 7.44
C TYR A 133 9.95 6.12 7.55
N CYS A 134 8.66 6.00 7.86
CA CYS A 134 7.92 4.75 7.78
C CYS A 134 6.62 4.99 7.02
N ARG A 135 6.29 4.12 6.06
CA ARG A 135 5.05 4.19 5.30
C ARG A 135 3.93 3.34 5.88
N CYS A 136 4.30 2.37 6.73
CA CYS A 136 3.41 1.31 7.18
C CYS A 136 2.71 1.62 8.50
N THR A 137 3.43 2.20 9.49
CA THR A 137 3.05 2.16 10.92
C THR A 137 2.24 3.37 11.41
N GLY A 138 2.30 4.51 10.70
CA GLY A 138 1.77 5.77 11.22
C GLY A 138 2.49 6.27 12.49
N TYR A 139 3.67 5.76 12.79
CA TYR A 139 4.63 6.15 13.85
C TYR A 139 4.21 5.93 15.31
N VAL A 140 2.91 5.86 15.63
CA VAL A 140 2.43 5.78 17.04
C VAL A 140 3.17 4.71 17.83
N LYS A 141 3.15 3.49 17.33
CA LYS A 141 3.80 2.34 18.00
C LYS A 141 5.32 2.46 18.04
N ILE A 142 5.94 3.21 17.12
CA ILE A 142 7.37 3.51 17.17
C ILE A 142 7.67 4.48 18.32
N ILE A 143 6.84 5.53 18.51
CA ILE A 143 6.98 6.46 19.63
C ILE A 143 6.82 5.71 20.96
N GLU A 144 5.80 4.86 21.07
CA GLU A 144 5.56 4.01 22.25
C GLU A 144 6.74 3.06 22.53
N ALA A 145 7.33 2.46 21.47
CA ALA A 145 8.52 1.61 21.60
C ALA A 145 9.72 2.35 22.16
N VAL A 146 9.96 3.59 21.73
CA VAL A 146 11.06 4.41 22.25
C VAL A 146 10.82 4.80 23.72
N LYS A 147 9.58 5.16 24.09
CA LYS A 147 9.21 5.42 25.49
C LYS A 147 9.40 4.18 26.36
N LEU A 148 8.97 3.00 25.87
CA LEU A 148 9.13 1.74 26.57
C LEU A 148 10.62 1.36 26.75
N ALA A 149 11.43 1.55 25.70
CA ALA A 149 12.87 1.32 25.76
C ALA A 149 13.56 2.25 26.77
N ALA A 150 13.18 3.52 26.78
CA ALA A 150 13.68 4.52 27.73
C ALA A 150 13.40 4.12 29.19
N ALA A 151 12.19 3.72 29.50
CA ALA A 151 11.80 3.26 30.84
C ALA A 151 12.60 2.02 31.27
N ARG A 152 12.69 1.03 30.40
CA ARG A 152 13.47 -0.21 30.67
C ARG A 152 14.96 0.05 30.87
N LEU A 153 15.55 0.97 30.11
CA LEU A 153 16.95 1.36 30.28
C LEU A 153 17.23 2.11 31.60
N ARG A 154 16.19 2.72 32.20
CA ARG A 154 16.25 3.27 33.56
C ARG A 154 16.08 2.19 34.65
N GLY A 155 15.83 0.93 34.27
CA GLY A 155 15.55 -0.18 35.19
C GLY A 155 14.09 -0.26 35.66
N GLU A 156 13.15 0.42 34.99
CA GLU A 156 11.72 0.41 35.29
C GLU A 156 11.03 -0.76 34.59
N ASP A 157 10.34 -1.61 35.34
CA ASP A 157 9.47 -2.66 34.78
C ASP A 157 8.05 -2.12 34.61
N VAL A 158 7.83 -1.43 33.50
CA VAL A 158 6.53 -0.83 33.17
C VAL A 158 5.80 -1.63 32.10
N PRO A 159 4.48 -1.81 32.24
CA PRO A 159 3.66 -2.41 31.19
C PRO A 159 3.54 -1.45 29.98
N LEU A 160 3.32 -2.00 28.79
CA LEU A 160 3.13 -1.21 27.57
C LEU A 160 2.02 -0.13 27.75
N ALA A 161 0.96 -0.46 28.45
CA ALA A 161 -0.14 0.48 28.74
C ALA A 161 0.31 1.78 29.44
N ALA A 162 1.39 1.73 30.22
CA ALA A 162 1.90 2.91 30.92
C ALA A 162 2.62 3.92 30.01
N VAL A 163 3.00 3.51 28.80
CA VAL A 163 3.72 4.36 27.82
C VAL A 163 2.89 4.64 26.56
N GLN A 164 1.66 4.14 26.49
CA GLN A 164 0.76 4.41 25.37
C GLN A 164 0.52 5.90 25.18
N VAL A 165 0.49 6.34 23.91
CA VAL A 165 0.20 7.73 23.52
C VAL A 165 -1.27 7.94 23.14
N ASN A 166 -1.99 6.87 22.91
CA ASN A 166 -3.39 6.86 22.45
C ASN A 166 -4.35 6.38 23.55
N ASP A 167 -5.64 6.66 23.34
CA ASP A 167 -6.69 6.03 24.13
C ASP A 167 -6.67 4.50 23.91
N PRO A 168 -7.00 3.69 24.91
CA PRO A 168 -7.11 2.25 24.74
C PRO A 168 -8.08 1.87 23.62
N THR A 169 -7.70 0.86 22.82
CA THR A 169 -8.58 0.32 21.78
C THR A 169 -9.82 -0.31 22.43
N GLU A 170 -10.98 0.05 21.92
CA GLU A 170 -12.26 -0.48 22.35
C GLU A 170 -12.71 -1.61 21.40
N ILE A 171 -13.19 -2.71 21.94
CA ILE A 171 -13.80 -3.81 21.18
C ILE A 171 -15.29 -3.83 21.50
N VAL A 172 -16.13 -3.71 20.47
CA VAL A 172 -17.60 -3.68 20.59
C VAL A 172 -18.16 -4.87 19.82
N THR A 173 -18.97 -5.67 20.49
CA THR A 173 -19.67 -6.80 19.84
C THR A 173 -20.84 -6.25 19.01
N GLY A 174 -20.93 -6.65 17.75
CA GLY A 174 -22.03 -6.29 16.84
C GLY A 174 -23.37 -6.92 17.25
N LYS A 175 -24.48 -6.30 16.87
CA LYS A 175 -25.83 -6.66 17.35
C LYS A 175 -26.41 -7.95 16.74
N GLY A 176 -25.80 -8.49 15.71
CA GLY A 176 -26.36 -9.60 14.93
C GLY A 176 -25.80 -10.98 15.22
N PHE A 177 -24.80 -11.12 16.09
CA PHE A 177 -24.07 -12.39 16.21
C PHE A 177 -23.74 -12.75 17.65
N VAL A 178 -24.11 -13.97 18.05
CA VAL A 178 -23.51 -14.62 19.23
C VAL A 178 -22.13 -15.12 18.76
N VAL A 179 -21.07 -14.39 19.11
CA VAL A 179 -19.72 -14.91 18.98
C VAL A 179 -19.64 -16.09 19.95
N PRO A 180 -19.33 -17.31 19.48
CA PRO A 180 -19.02 -18.39 20.41
C PRO A 180 -17.91 -17.88 21.34
N GLU A 181 -18.06 -18.03 22.66
CA GLU A 181 -16.96 -17.84 23.61
C GLU A 181 -15.86 -18.85 23.25
N ILE A 182 -15.01 -18.48 22.32
CA ILE A 182 -13.76 -19.18 22.10
C ILE A 182 -12.82 -18.54 23.12
N GLU A 183 -12.53 -19.22 24.22
CA GLU A 183 -11.33 -18.96 25.00
C GLU A 183 -10.12 -19.23 24.11
N GLY A 184 -9.92 -18.34 23.12
CA GLY A 184 -8.86 -18.47 22.13
C GLY A 184 -7.51 -18.35 22.82
N ARG A 185 -6.66 -19.33 22.61
CA ARG A 185 -5.26 -19.29 23.04
C ARG A 185 -4.48 -18.27 22.23
N TYR A 186 -4.80 -18.10 20.95
CA TYR A 186 -4.10 -17.24 20.00
C TYR A 186 -5.02 -16.26 19.26
N VAL A 187 -6.18 -16.71 18.75
CA VAL A 187 -7.14 -15.83 18.08
C VAL A 187 -7.72 -14.82 19.07
N GLY A 188 -7.73 -13.55 18.70
CA GLY A 188 -8.09 -12.43 19.58
C GLY A 188 -6.96 -11.95 20.49
N LYS A 189 -5.77 -12.52 20.37
CA LYS A 189 -4.60 -12.13 21.18
C LYS A 189 -3.57 -11.37 20.36
N SER A 190 -2.95 -10.39 21.00
CA SER A 190 -1.83 -9.62 20.43
C SER A 190 -0.54 -10.41 20.62
N VAL A 191 -0.09 -11.11 19.58
CA VAL A 191 1.18 -11.84 19.58
C VAL A 191 2.24 -11.08 18.78
N TRP A 192 3.51 -11.42 18.97
CA TRP A 192 4.59 -10.87 18.15
C TRP A 192 4.48 -11.35 16.70
N ASP A 193 5.00 -10.52 15.80
CA ASP A 193 5.23 -10.91 14.42
C ASP A 193 6.20 -12.10 14.35
N VAL A 194 5.84 -13.15 13.61
CA VAL A 194 6.66 -14.36 13.50
C VAL A 194 8.06 -14.09 12.91
N ASP A 195 8.22 -13.02 12.15
CA ASP A 195 9.50 -12.57 11.59
C ASP A 195 10.10 -11.39 12.36
N GLY A 196 9.49 -11.01 13.46
CA GLY A 196 9.82 -9.78 14.18
C GLY A 196 11.29 -9.68 14.58
N ALA A 197 11.90 -10.77 15.05
CA ALA A 197 13.32 -10.81 15.41
C ALA A 197 14.22 -10.49 14.20
N ALA A 198 13.96 -11.09 13.04
CA ALA A 198 14.73 -10.82 11.82
C ALA A 198 14.56 -9.37 11.33
N LYS A 199 13.37 -8.78 11.54
CA LYS A 199 13.09 -7.38 11.16
C LYS A 199 13.85 -6.38 12.06
N VAL A 200 13.87 -6.57 13.38
CA VAL A 200 14.55 -5.64 14.32
C VAL A 200 16.07 -5.79 14.32
N THR A 201 16.60 -6.95 13.95
CA THR A 201 18.05 -7.17 13.81
C THR A 201 18.59 -6.78 12.42
N GLY A 202 17.69 -6.51 11.44
CA GLY A 202 18.09 -6.22 10.07
C GLY A 202 18.49 -7.45 9.27
N SER A 203 18.39 -8.66 9.83
CA SER A 203 18.74 -9.91 9.15
C SER A 203 17.70 -10.38 8.13
N LEU A 204 16.48 -9.78 8.12
CA LEU A 204 15.49 -10.06 7.10
C LEU A 204 16.01 -9.64 5.72
N ARG A 205 15.96 -10.58 4.75
CA ARG A 205 16.46 -10.38 3.39
C ARG A 205 15.33 -9.92 2.46
N PHE A 206 15.57 -8.84 1.74
CA PHE A 206 14.73 -8.32 0.66
C PHE A 206 15.34 -8.66 -0.70
N CYS A 207 14.64 -8.39 -1.80
CA CYS A 207 15.09 -8.78 -3.13
C CYS A 207 16.50 -8.24 -3.47
N ASP A 208 16.78 -6.97 -3.17
CA ASP A 208 18.10 -6.36 -3.40
C ASP A 208 19.22 -6.95 -2.53
N ASP A 209 18.88 -7.61 -1.43
CA ASP A 209 19.86 -8.22 -0.50
C ASP A 209 20.35 -9.59 -0.97
N ILE A 210 19.71 -10.22 -2.00
CA ILE A 210 20.08 -11.55 -2.50
C ILE A 210 21.36 -11.46 -3.32
N GLU A 211 22.33 -12.34 -3.06
CA GLU A 211 23.63 -12.41 -3.72
C GLU A 211 23.79 -13.70 -4.56
N ALA A 212 24.87 -13.78 -5.36
CA ALA A 212 25.12 -14.87 -6.28
C ALA A 212 25.18 -16.25 -5.62
N ASP A 213 25.84 -16.36 -4.46
CA ASP A 213 26.02 -17.59 -3.69
C ASP A 213 24.70 -18.18 -3.20
N GLU A 214 23.73 -17.33 -2.86
CA GLU A 214 22.37 -17.76 -2.50
C GLU A 214 21.60 -18.37 -3.67
N LEU A 215 22.00 -18.04 -4.91
CA LEU A 215 21.47 -18.62 -6.15
C LEU A 215 22.27 -19.87 -6.60
N GLY A 216 23.36 -20.19 -5.89
CA GLY A 216 24.29 -21.25 -6.27
C GLY A 216 25.15 -20.90 -7.49
N GLU A 217 25.48 -19.61 -7.65
CA GLU A 217 26.24 -19.06 -8.77
C GLU A 217 27.47 -18.28 -8.28
N ASP A 218 28.49 -18.18 -9.13
CA ASP A 218 29.74 -17.46 -8.82
C ASP A 218 29.66 -15.96 -9.08
N ALA A 219 28.67 -15.51 -9.89
CA ALA A 219 28.53 -14.13 -10.29
C ALA A 219 27.07 -13.75 -10.52
N LEU A 220 26.73 -12.52 -10.10
CA LEU A 220 25.46 -11.86 -10.34
C LEU A 220 25.71 -10.63 -11.21
N LEU A 221 25.08 -10.56 -12.38
CA LEU A 221 25.14 -9.41 -13.27
C LEU A 221 24.09 -8.37 -12.88
N HIS A 222 24.31 -7.12 -13.31
CA HIS A 222 23.45 -6.00 -12.98
C HIS A 222 22.93 -5.31 -14.24
N GLY A 223 21.61 -5.00 -14.25
CA GLY A 223 20.94 -4.28 -15.32
C GLY A 223 20.73 -2.80 -15.01
N ALA A 224 20.69 -1.98 -16.05
CA ALA A 224 20.20 -0.59 -16.02
C ALA A 224 19.49 -0.28 -17.34
N PHE A 225 18.36 0.47 -17.27
CA PHE A 225 17.59 0.82 -18.47
C PHE A 225 18.15 2.02 -19.23
N VAL A 226 17.96 1.99 -20.54
CA VAL A 226 17.98 3.15 -21.43
C VAL A 226 16.54 3.63 -21.55
N PHE A 227 16.20 4.72 -20.85
CA PHE A 227 14.85 5.27 -20.77
C PHE A 227 14.48 6.15 -21.97
N ALA A 228 13.17 6.39 -22.12
CA ALA A 228 12.61 7.36 -23.03
C ALA A 228 13.26 8.76 -22.83
N PRO A 229 13.63 9.45 -23.92
CA PRO A 229 14.26 10.77 -23.80
C PRO A 229 13.27 11.88 -23.41
N VAL A 230 12.00 11.70 -23.80
CA VAL A 230 10.87 12.62 -23.54
C VAL A 230 9.58 11.81 -23.33
N PRO A 231 8.51 12.42 -22.79
CA PRO A 231 7.26 11.71 -22.51
C PRO A 231 6.52 11.15 -23.73
N HIS A 232 6.69 11.75 -24.93
CA HIS A 232 6.04 11.26 -26.15
C HIS A 232 6.90 11.55 -27.38
N ALA A 233 7.40 10.50 -28.02
CA ALA A 233 8.26 10.63 -29.22
C ALA A 233 8.20 9.39 -30.09
N ARG A 234 8.42 9.61 -31.41
CA ARG A 234 8.81 8.57 -32.32
C ARG A 234 10.32 8.37 -32.24
N ILE A 235 10.74 7.12 -32.10
CA ILE A 235 12.15 6.72 -32.09
C ILE A 235 12.57 6.45 -33.54
N ASN A 236 13.49 7.23 -34.05
CA ASN A 236 14.01 7.08 -35.43
C ASN A 236 15.15 6.05 -35.46
N ALA A 237 16.08 6.11 -34.51
CA ALA A 237 17.19 5.16 -34.36
C ALA A 237 17.77 5.22 -32.93
N VAL A 238 18.41 4.13 -32.51
CA VAL A 238 19.21 4.09 -31.28
C VAL A 238 20.56 3.45 -31.59
N ASP A 239 21.63 4.14 -31.19
CA ASP A 239 23.02 3.63 -31.30
C ASP A 239 23.52 3.22 -29.91
N TYR A 240 23.72 1.93 -29.70
CA TYR A 240 24.23 1.33 -28.46
C TYR A 240 25.74 1.03 -28.53
N SER A 241 26.45 1.36 -29.61
CA SER A 241 27.85 0.95 -29.82
C SER A 241 28.81 1.39 -28.72
N GLU A 242 28.59 2.56 -28.13
CA GLU A 242 29.40 3.04 -26.99
C GLU A 242 28.99 2.36 -25.68
N CYS A 243 27.73 1.96 -25.53
CA CYS A 243 27.29 1.18 -24.36
C CYS A 243 28.00 -0.18 -24.33
N GLU A 244 28.04 -0.87 -25.48
CA GLU A 244 28.64 -2.21 -25.61
C GLU A 244 30.15 -2.24 -25.34
N LYS A 245 30.86 -1.14 -25.64
CA LYS A 245 32.31 -0.99 -25.40
C LYS A 245 32.64 -0.52 -23.99
N ALA A 246 31.66 -0.09 -23.20
CA ALA A 246 31.90 0.48 -21.88
C ALA A 246 32.44 -0.59 -20.89
N PRO A 247 33.28 -0.20 -19.93
CA PRO A 247 33.86 -1.12 -18.96
C PRO A 247 32.82 -1.97 -18.23
N GLY A 248 33.07 -3.28 -18.14
CA GLY A 248 32.22 -4.22 -17.40
C GLY A 248 30.92 -4.61 -18.09
N VAL A 249 30.60 -4.03 -19.26
CA VAL A 249 29.37 -4.38 -19.99
C VAL A 249 29.49 -5.77 -20.60
N VAL A 250 28.46 -6.58 -20.40
CA VAL A 250 28.34 -7.94 -20.91
C VAL A 250 27.45 -7.98 -22.17
N ARG A 251 26.32 -7.24 -22.12
CA ARG A 251 25.35 -7.21 -23.23
C ARG A 251 24.43 -6.01 -23.14
N VAL A 252 23.94 -5.53 -24.27
CA VAL A 252 22.77 -4.68 -24.40
C VAL A 252 21.60 -5.55 -24.87
N VAL A 253 20.50 -5.57 -24.11
CA VAL A 253 19.29 -6.36 -24.37
C VAL A 253 18.21 -5.44 -24.87
N THR A 254 17.57 -5.79 -25.98
CA THR A 254 16.59 -4.97 -26.71
C THR A 254 15.31 -5.75 -27.01
N ALA A 255 14.34 -5.13 -27.67
CA ALA A 255 13.11 -5.77 -28.13
C ALA A 255 13.37 -7.00 -29.04
N ALA A 256 14.46 -7.01 -29.79
CA ALA A 256 14.83 -8.13 -30.66
C ALA A 256 15.24 -9.40 -29.87
N ASP A 257 15.59 -9.25 -28.61
CA ASP A 257 15.97 -10.36 -27.73
C ASP A 257 14.76 -10.98 -26.98
N VAL A 258 13.56 -10.40 -27.07
CA VAL A 258 12.34 -10.93 -26.45
C VAL A 258 11.82 -12.12 -27.27
N PRO A 259 11.83 -13.35 -26.74
CA PRO A 259 11.51 -14.53 -27.54
C PRO A 259 10.04 -14.64 -27.97
N GLY A 260 9.15 -14.04 -27.19
CA GLY A 260 7.70 -14.10 -27.37
C GLY A 260 7.06 -12.73 -27.49
N LEU A 261 6.01 -12.49 -26.72
CA LEU A 261 5.26 -11.23 -26.74
C LEU A 261 6.06 -10.09 -26.07
N ASN A 262 6.42 -9.07 -26.85
CA ASN A 262 7.10 -7.88 -26.34
C ASN A 262 6.11 -6.91 -25.64
N ALA A 263 5.36 -7.41 -24.66
CA ALA A 263 4.43 -6.58 -23.89
C ALA A 263 4.24 -7.12 -22.47
N MET A 264 4.24 -6.23 -21.48
CA MET A 264 4.00 -6.51 -20.05
C MET A 264 2.59 -6.10 -19.63
N GLY A 265 2.18 -6.56 -18.48
CA GLY A 265 0.92 -6.25 -17.81
C GLY A 265 0.24 -7.50 -17.24
N THR A 266 -0.25 -7.43 -16.01
CA THR A 266 -0.92 -8.56 -15.33
C THR A 266 -2.36 -8.74 -15.83
N TRP A 267 -3.05 -7.65 -16.19
CA TRP A 267 -4.41 -7.68 -16.70
C TRP A 267 -4.49 -7.63 -18.23
N LYS A 268 -3.76 -6.70 -18.82
CA LYS A 268 -3.63 -6.54 -20.25
C LYS A 268 -2.17 -6.29 -20.56
N GLN A 269 -1.62 -7.07 -21.42
CA GLN A 269 -0.25 -6.90 -21.88
C GLN A 269 -0.24 -5.86 -23.00
N ASP A 270 -0.13 -4.59 -22.64
CA ASP A 270 -0.09 -3.45 -23.59
C ASP A 270 1.06 -2.47 -23.35
N TRP A 271 1.91 -2.71 -22.32
CA TRP A 271 3.12 -1.96 -22.08
C TRP A 271 4.34 -2.72 -22.65
N PRO A 272 5.08 -2.19 -23.66
CA PRO A 272 6.24 -2.88 -24.24
C PRO A 272 7.28 -3.28 -23.21
N VAL A 273 7.86 -4.50 -23.32
CA VAL A 273 9.06 -4.88 -22.55
C VAL A 273 10.21 -3.96 -22.93
N TYR A 274 10.37 -3.70 -24.23
CA TYR A 274 11.25 -2.65 -24.76
C TYR A 274 10.55 -1.97 -25.94
N CYS A 275 10.50 -0.64 -25.92
CA CYS A 275 9.92 0.14 -26.99
C CYS A 275 10.82 0.12 -28.24
N THR A 276 10.20 0.12 -29.43
CA THR A 276 10.90 0.13 -30.73
C THR A 276 10.69 1.43 -31.49
N ASP A 277 9.44 1.79 -31.74
CA ASP A 277 9.07 2.84 -32.69
C ASP A 277 8.58 4.12 -32.00
N GLU A 278 7.94 3.97 -30.82
CA GLU A 278 7.32 5.08 -30.12
C GLU A 278 7.43 4.89 -28.59
N VAL A 279 7.68 5.98 -27.88
CA VAL A 279 7.59 6.06 -26.43
C VAL A 279 6.40 6.93 -26.07
N ASN A 280 5.64 6.52 -25.05
CA ASN A 280 4.37 7.10 -24.68
C ASN A 280 4.36 7.74 -23.30
N PHE A 281 5.39 7.51 -22.49
CA PHE A 281 5.65 8.22 -21.22
C PHE A 281 7.12 8.10 -20.82
N LEU A 282 7.51 8.90 -19.84
CA LEU A 282 8.91 9.01 -19.40
C LEU A 282 9.51 7.69 -18.86
N GLY A 283 8.69 6.76 -18.40
CA GLY A 283 9.10 5.47 -17.87
C GLY A 283 9.28 4.37 -18.91
N ASP A 284 8.93 4.62 -20.18
CA ASP A 284 9.22 3.70 -21.26
C ASP A 284 10.73 3.50 -21.43
N HIS A 285 11.16 2.29 -21.76
CA HIS A 285 12.57 1.97 -21.93
C HIS A 285 12.83 1.24 -23.26
N LEU A 286 13.99 1.54 -23.85
CA LEU A 286 14.39 1.09 -25.17
C LEU A 286 15.28 -0.15 -25.11
N ALA A 287 16.05 -0.28 -24.02
CA ALA A 287 16.99 -1.38 -23.80
C ALA A 287 17.35 -1.52 -22.33
N MET A 288 17.94 -2.67 -21.98
CA MET A 288 18.66 -2.89 -20.72
C MET A 288 20.13 -3.12 -21.00
N VAL A 289 21.02 -2.32 -20.42
CA VAL A 289 22.46 -2.57 -20.40
C VAL A 289 22.77 -3.48 -19.23
N VAL A 290 23.38 -4.62 -19.46
CA VAL A 290 23.81 -5.62 -18.48
C VAL A 290 25.30 -5.54 -18.29
N ALA A 291 25.77 -5.41 -17.04
CA ALA A 291 27.19 -5.30 -16.70
C ALA A 291 27.54 -6.09 -15.43
N ASP A 292 28.83 -6.17 -15.13
CA ASP A 292 29.39 -6.83 -13.91
C ASP A 292 28.98 -6.12 -12.61
N THR A 293 28.70 -4.81 -12.66
CA THR A 293 28.24 -4.01 -11.51
C THR A 293 27.11 -3.07 -11.90
N ALA A 294 26.28 -2.70 -10.92
CA ALA A 294 25.20 -1.73 -11.12
C ALA A 294 25.73 -0.33 -11.54
N ASP A 295 26.90 0.05 -11.06
CA ASP A 295 27.53 1.33 -11.43
C ASP A 295 28.00 1.33 -12.89
N HIS A 296 28.61 0.23 -13.38
CA HIS A 296 28.97 0.08 -14.78
C HIS A 296 27.73 0.06 -15.68
N ALA A 297 26.70 -0.70 -15.33
CA ALA A 297 25.46 -0.76 -16.10
C ALA A 297 24.82 0.63 -16.25
N ARG A 298 24.70 1.40 -15.13
CA ARG A 298 24.13 2.75 -15.13
C ARG A 298 25.00 3.77 -15.88
N ALA A 299 26.32 3.64 -15.78
CA ALA A 299 27.24 4.51 -16.53
C ALA A 299 27.14 4.27 -18.02
N ALA A 300 27.12 3.01 -18.42
CA ALA A 300 27.03 2.60 -19.82
C ALA A 300 25.68 2.95 -20.45
N ALA A 301 24.56 2.76 -19.74
CA ALA A 301 23.21 3.10 -20.24
C ALA A 301 23.08 4.57 -20.67
N LYS A 302 23.83 5.49 -20.04
CA LYS A 302 23.86 6.92 -20.39
C LYS A 302 24.62 7.23 -21.69
N LEU A 303 25.35 6.28 -22.24
CA LEU A 303 26.10 6.43 -23.48
C LEU A 303 25.26 6.16 -24.72
N ALA A 304 24.04 5.61 -24.56
CA ALA A 304 23.10 5.39 -25.65
C ALA A 304 22.78 6.72 -26.35
N ARG A 305 22.83 6.72 -27.68
CA ARG A 305 22.47 7.88 -28.50
C ARG A 305 21.15 7.60 -29.17
N ILE A 306 20.12 8.38 -28.79
CA ILE A 306 18.76 8.22 -29.25
C ILE A 306 18.45 9.32 -30.26
N ASP A 307 18.16 8.97 -31.50
CA ASP A 307 17.58 9.87 -32.50
C ASP A 307 16.05 9.72 -32.44
N TYR A 308 15.35 10.81 -32.19
CA TYR A 308 13.90 10.81 -32.00
C TYR A 308 13.24 12.09 -32.52
N THR A 309 11.97 12.00 -32.84
CA THR A 309 11.10 13.11 -33.19
C THR A 309 10.03 13.24 -32.11
N GLU A 310 10.05 14.36 -31.39
CA GLU A 310 9.03 14.63 -30.37
C GLU A 310 7.64 14.75 -30.99
N LEU A 311 6.62 14.13 -30.37
CA LEU A 311 5.26 14.12 -30.81
C LEU A 311 4.38 14.94 -29.84
N PRO A 312 3.26 15.53 -30.35
CA PRO A 312 2.30 16.18 -29.47
C PRO A 312 1.74 15.20 -28.44
N GLY A 313 1.84 15.54 -27.15
CA GLY A 313 1.31 14.72 -26.06
C GLY A 313 -0.01 15.28 -25.49
N ARG A 314 -0.76 14.42 -24.79
CA ARG A 314 -1.88 14.79 -23.92
C ARG A 314 -1.40 14.68 -22.50
N TYR A 315 -1.62 15.71 -21.69
CA TYR A 315 -1.09 15.78 -20.33
C TYR A 315 -2.17 16.11 -19.27
N SER A 316 -3.44 16.22 -19.69
CA SER A 316 -4.58 16.41 -18.80
C SER A 316 -5.75 15.47 -19.13
N ILE A 317 -6.58 15.22 -18.12
CA ILE A 317 -7.85 14.48 -18.30
C ILE A 317 -8.75 15.21 -19.31
N ALA A 318 -8.83 16.54 -19.23
CA ALA A 318 -9.68 17.35 -20.10
C ALA A 318 -9.26 17.25 -21.59
N GLU A 319 -7.95 17.21 -21.90
CA GLU A 319 -7.47 16.98 -23.28
C GLU A 319 -7.88 15.61 -23.78
N SER A 320 -7.76 14.58 -22.94
CA SER A 320 -8.20 13.22 -23.29
C SER A 320 -9.72 13.15 -23.51
N CYS A 321 -10.50 13.86 -22.69
CA CYS A 321 -11.96 13.95 -22.87
C CYS A 321 -12.34 14.71 -24.16
N ARG A 322 -11.65 15.80 -24.48
CA ARG A 322 -11.85 16.54 -25.75
C ARG A 322 -11.62 15.64 -26.97
N ASP A 323 -10.57 14.80 -26.90
CA ASP A 323 -10.15 13.93 -28.00
C ASP A 323 -10.77 12.52 -27.93
N GLU A 324 -11.67 12.26 -26.99
CA GLU A 324 -12.30 10.96 -26.73
C GLU A 324 -11.31 9.81 -26.54
N SER A 325 -10.12 10.10 -25.95
CA SER A 325 -9.04 9.16 -25.76
C SER A 325 -9.12 8.49 -24.39
N TYR A 326 -9.63 7.25 -24.35
CA TYR A 326 -9.84 6.50 -23.12
C TYR A 326 -9.16 5.13 -23.15
N ILE A 327 -8.66 4.68 -21.98
CA ILE A 327 -8.21 3.30 -21.75
C ILE A 327 -9.44 2.40 -21.57
N VAL A 328 -10.42 2.88 -20.77
CA VAL A 328 -11.64 2.16 -20.41
C VAL A 328 -12.74 3.13 -20.07
N THR A 329 -13.98 2.73 -20.38
CA THR A 329 -15.21 3.39 -19.95
C THR A 329 -16.11 2.36 -19.28
N THR A 330 -16.81 2.75 -18.23
CA THR A 330 -17.78 1.90 -17.53
C THR A 330 -18.85 2.77 -16.89
N GLY A 331 -19.96 2.17 -16.51
CA GLY A 331 -21.03 2.93 -15.89
C GLY A 331 -22.23 2.06 -15.51
N ARG A 332 -23.18 2.68 -14.89
CA ARG A 332 -24.45 2.07 -14.50
C ARG A 332 -25.54 3.10 -14.42
N GLU A 333 -26.73 2.73 -14.92
CA GLU A 333 -27.93 3.49 -14.72
C GLU A 333 -29.05 2.60 -14.16
N THR A 334 -29.80 3.10 -13.18
CA THR A 334 -30.98 2.42 -12.61
C THR A 334 -31.92 3.45 -12.03
N GLY A 335 -33.21 3.18 -12.10
CA GLY A 335 -34.25 4.12 -11.72
C GLY A 335 -34.43 5.27 -12.74
N ASP A 336 -34.93 6.43 -12.29
CA ASP A 336 -35.16 7.61 -13.12
C ASP A 336 -34.52 8.85 -12.45
N VAL A 337 -33.26 9.08 -12.79
CA VAL A 337 -32.45 10.21 -12.26
C VAL A 337 -33.01 11.53 -12.79
N GLU A 338 -33.44 11.61 -14.06
CA GLU A 338 -33.95 12.85 -14.68
C GLU A 338 -35.27 13.29 -14.03
N ALA A 339 -36.21 12.36 -13.77
CA ALA A 339 -37.41 12.67 -13.02
C ALA A 339 -37.12 13.21 -11.63
N CYS A 340 -36.11 12.62 -10.92
CA CYS A 340 -35.67 13.11 -9.62
C CYS A 340 -35.04 14.51 -9.72
N LYS A 341 -34.25 14.78 -10.74
CA LYS A 341 -33.69 16.12 -10.99
C LYS A 341 -34.75 17.17 -11.29
N ALA A 342 -35.85 16.80 -11.94
CA ALA A 342 -36.93 17.70 -12.25
C ALA A 342 -37.86 17.98 -11.03
N ASP A 343 -37.86 17.14 -9.99
CA ASP A 343 -38.71 17.30 -8.80
C ASP A 343 -38.25 18.49 -7.94
N PRO A 344 -39.08 19.54 -7.76
CA PRO A 344 -38.75 20.71 -6.96
C PRO A 344 -38.71 20.42 -5.42
N ASN A 345 -39.26 19.28 -5.01
CA ASN A 345 -39.24 18.89 -3.59
C ASN A 345 -37.92 18.23 -3.17
N ILE A 346 -37.08 17.85 -4.12
CA ILE A 346 -35.77 17.27 -3.86
C ILE A 346 -34.74 18.40 -3.65
N VAL A 347 -34.06 18.34 -2.51
CA VAL A 347 -32.92 19.21 -2.19
C VAL A 347 -31.70 18.63 -2.86
N LYS A 348 -30.94 19.46 -3.58
CA LYS A 348 -29.80 19.01 -4.41
C LYS A 348 -28.50 19.66 -3.97
N VAL A 349 -27.41 18.94 -4.10
CA VAL A 349 -26.04 19.41 -3.96
C VAL A 349 -25.26 18.97 -5.20
N HIS A 350 -24.49 19.87 -5.77
CA HIS A 350 -23.56 19.60 -6.87
C HIS A 350 -22.12 19.89 -6.38
N VAL A 351 -21.23 18.96 -6.62
CA VAL A 351 -19.82 19.05 -6.20
C VAL A 351 -18.91 18.61 -7.33
N SER A 352 -18.01 19.48 -7.76
CA SER A 352 -16.90 19.15 -8.66
C SER A 352 -15.60 19.12 -7.87
N LYS A 353 -14.74 18.11 -8.06
CA LYS A 353 -13.49 17.94 -7.36
C LYS A 353 -12.33 17.61 -8.27
N ASP A 354 -11.17 18.24 -8.01
CA ASP A 354 -9.88 17.83 -8.53
C ASP A 354 -9.08 17.12 -7.44
N ILE A 355 -8.73 15.87 -7.67
CA ILE A 355 -8.04 15.00 -6.72
C ILE A 355 -6.72 14.55 -7.36
N GLN A 356 -5.60 15.02 -6.82
CA GLN A 356 -4.29 14.75 -7.40
C GLN A 356 -3.87 13.27 -7.25
N PRO A 357 -2.96 12.78 -8.12
CA PRO A 357 -2.31 11.50 -7.93
C PRO A 357 -1.50 11.44 -6.63
N GLN A 358 -1.26 10.21 -6.12
CA GLN A 358 -0.44 9.96 -4.93
C GLN A 358 0.53 8.81 -5.19
N ASP A 359 1.82 8.95 -4.84
CA ASP A 359 2.79 7.87 -4.91
C ASP A 359 2.70 6.96 -3.68
N HIS A 360 2.88 5.66 -3.87
CA HIS A 360 2.90 4.65 -2.79
C HIS A 360 4.03 4.89 -1.81
N VAL A 361 5.19 5.26 -2.31
CA VAL A 361 6.43 5.45 -1.55
C VAL A 361 6.76 4.22 -0.70
N CYS A 362 6.70 3.04 -1.30
CA CYS A 362 7.20 1.82 -0.64
C CYS A 362 8.64 2.07 -0.18
N MET A 363 8.98 1.70 1.06
CA MET A 363 10.34 1.93 1.56
C MET A 363 11.38 1.17 0.76
N GLU A 364 11.07 -0.08 0.35
CA GLU A 364 11.83 -0.87 -0.60
C GLU A 364 11.56 -0.38 -2.04
N PRO A 365 12.57 0.07 -2.81
CA PRO A 365 12.45 0.30 -4.25
C PRO A 365 12.11 -0.98 -5.00
N ILE A 366 11.58 -0.86 -6.23
CA ILE A 366 11.33 -2.03 -7.07
C ILE A 366 12.67 -2.66 -7.48
N SER A 367 12.75 -3.99 -7.36
CA SER A 367 13.92 -4.82 -7.65
C SER A 367 13.47 -6.16 -8.21
N ALA A 368 14.25 -6.78 -9.08
CA ALA A 368 14.01 -8.14 -9.54
C ALA A 368 15.32 -8.84 -9.91
N ILE A 369 15.31 -10.18 -9.85
CA ILE A 369 16.42 -11.02 -10.28
C ILE A 369 15.85 -12.08 -11.22
N GLY A 370 16.34 -12.11 -12.44
CA GLY A 370 16.10 -13.19 -13.40
C GLY A 370 17.22 -14.21 -13.35
N TYR A 371 16.89 -15.48 -13.44
CA TYR A 371 17.83 -16.60 -13.43
C TYR A 371 17.37 -17.70 -14.39
N ALA A 372 18.21 -18.05 -15.34
CA ALA A 372 17.91 -19.07 -16.36
C ALA A 372 18.90 -20.25 -16.24
N ARG A 373 18.38 -21.47 -16.10
CA ARG A 373 19.19 -22.69 -16.00
C ARG A 373 18.41 -23.91 -16.50
N ASP A 374 19.07 -24.78 -17.24
CA ASP A 374 18.54 -26.06 -17.73
C ASP A 374 17.17 -25.91 -18.45
N GLY A 375 17.02 -24.87 -19.27
CA GLY A 375 15.79 -24.57 -20.01
C GLY A 375 14.65 -24.03 -19.16
N LYS A 376 14.89 -23.66 -17.89
CA LYS A 376 13.92 -23.09 -16.98
C LYS A 376 14.30 -21.67 -16.56
N VAL A 377 13.29 -20.87 -16.23
CA VAL A 377 13.47 -19.51 -15.74
C VAL A 377 12.90 -19.36 -14.35
N THR A 378 13.68 -18.77 -13.45
CA THR A 378 13.23 -18.35 -12.13
C THR A 378 13.33 -16.83 -12.01
N VAL A 379 12.28 -16.18 -11.51
CA VAL A 379 12.29 -14.76 -11.21
C VAL A 379 12.02 -14.57 -9.71
N TYR A 380 12.91 -13.84 -9.04
CA TYR A 380 12.73 -13.36 -7.67
C TYR A 380 12.31 -11.90 -7.75
N ALA A 381 11.18 -11.56 -7.12
CA ALA A 381 10.66 -10.19 -7.10
C ALA A 381 9.81 -9.92 -5.85
N PRO A 382 9.76 -8.70 -5.34
CA PRO A 382 8.86 -8.33 -4.25
C PRO A 382 7.42 -8.12 -4.81
N THR A 383 6.80 -9.17 -5.33
CA THR A 383 5.50 -9.11 -6.02
C THR A 383 4.33 -9.55 -5.14
N GLN A 384 3.17 -8.91 -5.32
CA GLN A 384 1.87 -9.30 -4.75
C GLN A 384 1.13 -10.33 -5.63
N ALA A 385 1.58 -10.54 -6.89
CA ALA A 385 0.89 -11.28 -7.95
C ALA A 385 1.77 -12.35 -8.61
N PRO A 386 2.34 -13.33 -7.87
CA PRO A 386 3.34 -14.24 -8.42
C PRO A 386 2.82 -15.15 -9.53
N PHE A 387 1.55 -15.54 -9.52
CA PHE A 387 0.98 -16.41 -10.55
C PHE A 387 0.63 -15.64 -11.83
N GLU A 388 0.13 -14.42 -11.71
CA GLU A 388 -0.14 -13.51 -12.80
C GLU A 388 1.16 -13.13 -13.54
N ILE A 389 2.22 -12.85 -12.77
CA ILE A 389 3.57 -12.65 -13.31
C ILE A 389 4.06 -13.89 -14.06
N ARG A 390 3.89 -15.10 -13.51
CA ARG A 390 4.26 -16.35 -14.18
C ARG A 390 3.55 -16.50 -15.52
N SER A 391 2.24 -16.28 -15.57
CA SER A 391 1.45 -16.36 -16.80
C SER A 391 1.83 -15.29 -17.83
N MET A 392 2.19 -14.09 -17.40
CA MET A 392 2.74 -13.04 -18.24
C MET A 392 4.08 -13.47 -18.84
N LEU A 393 5.01 -13.96 -18.01
CA LEU A 393 6.33 -14.40 -18.43
C LEU A 393 6.27 -15.55 -19.42
N ALA A 394 5.33 -16.49 -19.30
CA ALA A 394 5.14 -17.58 -20.24
C ALA A 394 4.94 -17.06 -21.68
N LYS A 395 4.17 -16.00 -21.85
CA LYS A 395 3.95 -15.35 -23.14
C LYS A 395 5.16 -14.54 -23.59
N ASN A 396 5.82 -13.79 -22.68
CA ASN A 396 7.01 -13.01 -23.02
C ASN A 396 8.18 -13.88 -23.47
N LEU A 397 8.33 -15.04 -22.84
CA LEU A 397 9.46 -15.95 -23.10
C LEU A 397 9.13 -17.06 -24.12
N ALA A 398 7.88 -17.15 -24.58
CA ALA A 398 7.37 -18.26 -25.41
C ALA A 398 7.67 -19.63 -24.77
N MET A 399 7.46 -19.76 -23.44
CA MET A 399 7.73 -20.96 -22.63
C MET A 399 6.45 -21.49 -21.97
N ASP A 400 6.45 -22.76 -21.59
CA ASP A 400 5.39 -23.34 -20.75
C ASP A 400 5.46 -22.75 -19.32
N GLU A 401 4.32 -22.48 -18.70
CA GLU A 401 4.27 -22.00 -17.31
C GLU A 401 4.97 -22.92 -16.31
N SER A 402 5.02 -24.24 -16.57
CA SER A 402 5.70 -25.23 -15.74
C SER A 402 7.21 -25.08 -15.68
N ASP A 403 7.80 -24.40 -16.69
CA ASP A 403 9.24 -24.13 -16.77
C ASP A 403 9.59 -22.75 -16.17
N ILE A 404 8.59 -22.01 -15.71
CA ILE A 404 8.75 -20.70 -15.09
C ILE A 404 8.38 -20.77 -13.62
N ARG A 405 9.29 -20.29 -12.77
CA ARG A 405 9.08 -20.12 -11.32
C ARG A 405 9.16 -18.65 -10.95
N VAL A 406 8.17 -18.15 -10.24
CA VAL A 406 8.22 -16.84 -9.60
C VAL A 406 8.25 -17.03 -8.09
N VAL A 407 9.23 -16.40 -7.46
CA VAL A 407 9.42 -16.42 -6.00
C VAL A 407 9.21 -15.00 -5.48
N ALA A 408 8.10 -14.80 -4.79
CA ALA A 408 7.87 -13.55 -4.08
C ALA A 408 8.83 -13.47 -2.88
N THR A 409 9.74 -12.52 -2.93
CA THR A 409 10.66 -12.23 -1.82
C THR A 409 9.92 -11.55 -0.66
N HIS A 410 10.57 -11.30 0.48
CA HIS A 410 10.00 -10.39 1.48
C HIS A 410 9.78 -9.00 0.86
N ILE A 411 8.62 -8.42 1.15
CA ILE A 411 8.17 -7.18 0.50
C ILE A 411 8.25 -6.02 1.49
N GLY A 412 9.11 -5.05 1.21
CA GLY A 412 9.33 -3.85 2.02
C GLY A 412 8.27 -2.77 1.83
N GLY A 413 6.98 -3.14 1.93
CA GLY A 413 5.80 -2.37 1.60
C GLY A 413 5.36 -2.58 0.15
N GLY A 414 4.05 -2.73 -0.08
CA GLY A 414 3.46 -2.94 -1.41
C GLY A 414 2.39 -1.90 -1.73
N PHE A 415 1.30 -1.87 -0.96
CA PHE A 415 0.17 -0.94 -1.04
C PHE A 415 -0.55 -0.94 -2.40
N GLY A 416 -0.32 -1.95 -3.24
CA GLY A 416 -0.80 -2.05 -4.60
C GLY A 416 0.26 -1.84 -5.68
N LYS A 417 1.33 -1.07 -5.44
CA LYS A 417 2.42 -0.85 -6.41
C LYS A 417 2.97 -2.15 -6.98
N LYS A 418 3.14 -3.17 -6.14
CA LYS A 418 3.78 -4.44 -6.47
C LYS A 418 2.80 -5.52 -6.99
N CYS A 419 1.63 -5.09 -7.48
CA CYS A 419 0.71 -5.91 -8.27
C CYS A 419 1.09 -5.89 -9.76
N ASP A 420 1.53 -4.73 -10.26
CA ASP A 420 2.00 -4.58 -11.64
C ASP A 420 3.39 -5.19 -11.84
N ALA A 421 3.69 -5.57 -13.08
CA ALA A 421 4.99 -6.04 -13.52
C ALA A 421 5.81 -4.87 -14.09
N PHE A 422 7.03 -4.68 -13.60
CA PHE A 422 7.94 -3.62 -14.06
C PHE A 422 9.27 -4.15 -14.56
N LEU A 423 9.86 -5.11 -13.86
CA LEU A 423 11.22 -5.58 -14.07
C LEU A 423 11.29 -7.08 -14.40
N GLU A 424 10.22 -7.82 -14.18
CA GLU A 424 10.21 -9.27 -14.19
C GLU A 424 10.47 -9.81 -15.60
N ALA A 425 9.83 -9.26 -16.63
CA ALA A 425 10.09 -9.64 -18.02
C ALA A 425 11.49 -9.18 -18.49
N PRO A 426 11.91 -7.92 -18.29
CA PRO A 426 13.26 -7.48 -18.61
C PRO A 426 14.38 -8.35 -18.01
N VAL A 427 14.31 -8.68 -16.70
CA VAL A 427 15.38 -9.51 -16.08
C VAL A 427 15.34 -10.96 -16.55
N ALA A 428 14.17 -11.52 -16.84
CA ALA A 428 14.02 -12.88 -17.36
C ALA A 428 14.65 -12.99 -18.76
N VAL A 429 14.35 -12.05 -19.65
CA VAL A 429 14.98 -11.96 -20.99
C VAL A 429 16.49 -11.78 -20.87
N ALA A 430 16.96 -10.86 -20.04
CA ALA A 430 18.38 -10.62 -19.84
C ALA A 430 19.13 -11.86 -19.31
N ALA A 431 18.51 -12.60 -18.36
CA ALA A 431 19.10 -13.84 -17.84
C ALA A 431 19.23 -14.92 -18.90
N LEU A 432 18.25 -15.07 -19.80
CA LEU A 432 18.32 -15.98 -20.94
C LEU A 432 19.44 -15.57 -21.92
N CYS A 433 19.56 -14.27 -22.18
CA CYS A 433 20.59 -13.76 -23.10
C CYS A 433 22.02 -13.89 -22.57
N CYS A 434 22.21 -13.74 -21.26
CA CYS A 434 23.53 -13.72 -20.62
C CYS A 434 23.96 -15.10 -20.09
N GLY A 435 23.03 -16.05 -19.92
CA GLY A 435 23.31 -17.36 -19.30
C GLY A 435 23.76 -17.24 -17.82
N LYS A 436 23.47 -16.15 -17.15
CA LYS A 436 23.83 -15.83 -15.76
C LYS A 436 22.66 -15.10 -15.08
N PRO A 437 22.55 -15.14 -13.73
CA PRO A 437 21.56 -14.33 -13.04
C PRO A 437 21.81 -12.84 -13.27
N VAL A 438 20.72 -12.11 -13.50
CA VAL A 438 20.72 -10.65 -13.72
C VAL A 438 19.79 -9.99 -12.71
N LYS A 439 20.33 -9.05 -11.94
CA LYS A 439 19.60 -8.21 -10.98
C LYS A 439 19.44 -6.78 -11.51
N ILE A 440 18.25 -6.20 -11.32
CA ILE A 440 18.05 -4.77 -11.45
C ILE A 440 17.33 -4.26 -10.20
N THR A 441 17.79 -3.12 -9.68
CA THR A 441 17.12 -2.38 -8.59
C THR A 441 17.00 -0.93 -9.06
N LEU A 442 15.78 -0.42 -9.16
CA LEU A 442 15.54 0.97 -9.51
C LEU A 442 16.09 1.90 -8.42
N THR A 443 16.75 2.99 -8.83
CA THR A 443 16.96 4.10 -7.91
C THR A 443 15.61 4.68 -7.48
N ARG A 444 15.55 5.37 -6.35
CA ARG A 444 14.30 6.00 -5.93
C ARG A 444 13.78 7.04 -6.94
N GLN A 445 14.66 7.66 -7.71
CA GLN A 445 14.27 8.59 -8.76
C GLN A 445 13.61 7.86 -9.93
N GLU A 446 14.21 6.75 -10.37
CA GLU A 446 13.61 5.89 -11.40
C GLU A 446 12.27 5.30 -10.91
N ASP A 447 12.20 4.80 -9.68
CA ASP A 447 10.97 4.27 -9.07
C ASP A 447 9.80 5.29 -9.10
N ILE A 448 10.08 6.59 -8.95
CA ILE A 448 9.07 7.66 -8.99
C ILE A 448 8.44 7.84 -10.38
N PHE A 449 9.18 7.64 -11.47
CA PHE A 449 8.64 7.90 -12.81
C PHE A 449 8.38 6.64 -13.66
N VAL A 450 8.97 5.50 -13.31
CA VAL A 450 8.73 4.23 -14.02
C VAL A 450 7.45 3.55 -13.54
N THR A 451 7.20 3.57 -12.21
CA THR A 451 6.16 2.74 -11.59
C THR A 451 4.80 3.44 -11.51
N THR A 452 3.76 2.63 -11.28
CA THR A 452 2.39 3.12 -11.13
C THR A 452 2.20 3.95 -9.85
N ARG A 453 1.15 4.78 -9.85
CA ARG A 453 0.72 5.65 -8.74
C ARG A 453 -0.81 5.60 -8.60
N ARG A 454 -1.36 6.07 -7.48
CA ARG A 454 -2.79 6.31 -7.37
C ARG A 454 -3.23 7.26 -8.48
N HIS A 455 -4.24 6.89 -9.25
CA HIS A 455 -4.82 7.77 -10.27
C HIS A 455 -5.23 9.11 -9.70
N GLY A 456 -4.91 10.19 -10.39
CA GLY A 456 -5.60 11.46 -10.22
C GLY A 456 -7.03 11.34 -10.74
N TYR A 457 -7.97 12.03 -10.11
CA TYR A 457 -9.37 12.04 -10.53
C TYR A 457 -9.89 13.45 -10.67
N HIS A 458 -10.75 13.64 -11.68
CA HIS A 458 -11.75 14.69 -11.68
C HIS A 458 -13.12 14.04 -11.49
N THR A 459 -13.99 14.66 -10.69
CA THR A 459 -15.32 14.11 -10.42
C THR A 459 -16.36 15.22 -10.41
N ASP A 460 -17.51 14.97 -11.06
CA ASP A 460 -18.71 15.79 -11.00
C ASP A 460 -19.85 14.96 -10.41
N TYR A 461 -20.31 15.32 -9.22
CA TYR A 461 -21.37 14.63 -8.47
C TYR A 461 -22.56 15.55 -8.27
N GLU A 462 -23.75 15.10 -8.62
CA GLU A 462 -25.02 15.70 -8.21
C GLU A 462 -25.81 14.68 -7.39
N ILE A 463 -26.15 15.04 -6.15
CA ILE A 463 -26.94 14.20 -5.25
C ILE A 463 -28.22 14.89 -4.85
N GLY A 464 -29.28 14.11 -4.66
CA GLY A 464 -30.58 14.64 -4.23
C GLY A 464 -31.17 13.88 -3.05
N PHE A 465 -31.78 14.63 -2.12
CA PHE A 465 -32.40 14.13 -0.92
C PHE A 465 -33.82 14.69 -0.77
N SER A 466 -34.73 13.91 -0.23
CA SER A 466 -35.96 14.43 0.33
C SER A 466 -35.69 15.27 1.59
N ARG A 467 -36.63 16.14 1.96
CA ARG A 467 -36.47 17.05 3.12
C ARG A 467 -36.29 16.34 4.46
N ASP A 468 -36.71 15.08 4.57
CA ASP A 468 -36.47 14.22 5.72
C ASP A 468 -35.10 13.52 5.72
N GLY A 469 -34.22 13.86 4.78
CA GLY A 469 -32.85 13.38 4.70
C GLY A 469 -32.67 11.98 4.09
N LYS A 470 -33.61 11.50 3.26
CA LYS A 470 -33.45 10.25 2.50
C LYS A 470 -32.89 10.50 1.11
N PHE A 471 -31.90 9.70 0.70
CA PHE A 471 -31.38 9.73 -0.67
C PHE A 471 -32.49 9.49 -1.70
N ARG A 472 -32.50 10.28 -2.74
CA ARG A 472 -33.40 10.14 -3.88
C ARG A 472 -32.67 9.80 -5.16
N PHE A 473 -31.50 10.42 -5.41
CA PHE A 473 -30.68 10.09 -6.58
C PHE A 473 -29.20 10.41 -6.38
N LEU A 474 -28.39 9.73 -7.15
CA LEU A 474 -26.97 10.01 -7.45
C LEU A 474 -26.82 10.12 -8.97
N ASP A 475 -26.22 11.22 -9.42
CA ASP A 475 -25.67 11.39 -10.76
C ASP A 475 -24.18 11.70 -10.61
N SER A 476 -23.32 10.78 -11.04
CA SER A 476 -21.88 10.90 -10.85
C SER A 476 -21.12 10.66 -12.14
N HIS A 477 -20.21 11.59 -12.45
CA HIS A 477 -19.27 11.49 -13.55
C HIS A 477 -17.86 11.45 -12.97
N MET A 478 -17.10 10.41 -13.32
CA MET A 478 -15.78 10.14 -12.76
C MET A 478 -14.76 10.02 -13.89
N PHE A 479 -13.71 10.84 -13.84
CA PHE A 479 -12.65 10.83 -14.83
C PHE A 479 -11.32 10.60 -14.14
N SER A 480 -10.58 9.55 -14.54
CA SER A 480 -9.28 9.21 -13.95
C SER A 480 -8.13 9.40 -14.94
N ASP A 481 -6.95 9.75 -14.42
CA ASP A 481 -5.70 9.87 -15.17
C ASP A 481 -5.00 8.51 -15.23
N GLY A 482 -5.02 7.81 -16.38
CA GLY A 482 -4.50 6.45 -16.51
C GLY A 482 -3.06 6.35 -17.03
N GLY A 483 -2.54 7.41 -17.66
CA GLY A 483 -1.31 7.31 -18.45
C GLY A 483 -1.54 6.61 -19.79
N PRO A 484 -0.51 6.09 -20.46
CA PRO A 484 -0.65 5.50 -21.81
C PRO A 484 -1.15 4.06 -21.82
N TYR A 485 -0.89 3.27 -20.78
CA TYR A 485 -1.16 1.83 -20.72
C TYR A 485 -2.20 1.48 -19.66
N GLN A 486 -2.82 0.30 -19.81
CA GLN A 486 -3.92 -0.07 -18.92
C GLN A 486 -3.49 -0.32 -17.48
N ALA A 487 -2.38 -1.06 -17.24
CA ALA A 487 -1.99 -1.50 -15.90
C ALA A 487 -3.24 -1.94 -15.08
N GLU A 488 -3.42 -1.40 -13.87
CA GLU A 488 -4.58 -1.68 -13.00
C GLU A 488 -5.77 -0.70 -13.20
N SER A 489 -5.76 0.15 -14.23
CA SER A 489 -6.75 1.22 -14.41
C SER A 489 -8.18 0.70 -14.59
N TYR A 490 -8.36 -0.44 -15.30
CA TYR A 490 -9.68 -1.05 -15.51
C TYR A 490 -10.34 -1.43 -14.19
N GLY A 491 -9.62 -2.20 -13.36
CA GLY A 491 -10.14 -2.67 -12.07
C GLY A 491 -10.35 -1.54 -11.07
N THR A 492 -9.45 -0.55 -11.06
CA THR A 492 -9.53 0.64 -10.20
C THR A 492 -10.76 1.48 -10.53
N LEU A 493 -11.00 1.77 -11.83
CA LEU A 493 -12.16 2.55 -12.27
C LEU A 493 -13.47 1.82 -11.98
N MET A 494 -13.53 0.52 -12.30
CA MET A 494 -14.72 -0.30 -12.05
C MET A 494 -15.07 -0.37 -10.56
N THR A 495 -14.07 -0.52 -9.69
CA THR A 495 -14.29 -0.53 -8.24
C THR A 495 -14.77 0.83 -7.74
N GLY A 496 -14.15 1.93 -8.21
CA GLY A 496 -14.63 3.28 -7.93
C GLY A 496 -16.09 3.51 -8.37
N CYS A 497 -16.47 3.02 -9.55
CA CYS A 497 -17.83 3.08 -10.07
C CYS A 497 -18.83 2.32 -9.17
N LEU A 498 -18.52 1.07 -8.80
CA LEU A 498 -19.35 0.23 -7.91
C LEU A 498 -19.56 0.85 -6.53
N MET A 499 -18.59 1.61 -6.04
CA MET A 499 -18.57 2.21 -4.71
C MET A 499 -18.87 3.73 -4.71
N SER A 500 -19.23 4.30 -5.87
CA SER A 500 -19.43 5.75 -6.04
C SER A 500 -20.50 6.35 -5.15
N GLY A 501 -21.51 5.57 -4.77
CA GLY A 501 -22.55 5.99 -3.83
C GLY A 501 -22.20 5.88 -2.36
N GLY A 502 -20.97 5.42 -2.01
CA GLY A 502 -20.62 5.16 -0.61
C GLY A 502 -21.46 4.05 0.00
N PRO A 503 -21.47 3.90 1.34
CA PRO A 503 -22.21 2.86 2.06
C PRO A 503 -23.69 3.20 2.24
N TYR A 504 -24.34 3.74 1.19
CA TYR A 504 -25.69 4.27 1.26
C TYR A 504 -26.67 3.61 0.30
N ILE A 505 -27.93 3.61 0.69
CA ILE A 505 -29.07 3.16 -0.12
C ILE A 505 -29.51 4.29 -1.03
N ILE A 506 -29.35 4.13 -2.33
CA ILE A 506 -29.68 5.15 -3.33
C ILE A 506 -30.60 4.52 -4.39
N PRO A 507 -31.88 4.95 -4.48
CA PRO A 507 -32.88 4.29 -5.35
C PRO A 507 -32.71 4.60 -6.85
N ASN A 508 -32.18 5.77 -7.20
CA ASN A 508 -31.98 6.19 -8.59
C ASN A 508 -30.51 6.58 -8.77
N VAL A 509 -29.83 5.91 -9.67
CA VAL A 509 -28.37 6.03 -9.82
C VAL A 509 -28.01 6.14 -11.30
N ARG A 510 -27.19 7.13 -11.64
CA ARG A 510 -26.42 7.19 -12.86
C ARG A 510 -24.94 7.37 -12.50
N VAL A 511 -24.09 6.48 -12.98
CA VAL A 511 -22.63 6.58 -12.88
C VAL A 511 -22.06 6.47 -14.28
N ASP A 512 -21.29 7.46 -14.71
CA ASP A 512 -20.44 7.46 -15.91
C ASP A 512 -18.99 7.60 -15.47
N ALA A 513 -18.17 6.60 -15.75
CA ALA A 513 -16.79 6.55 -15.33
C ALA A 513 -15.87 6.29 -16.53
N ARG A 514 -14.82 7.12 -16.68
CA ARG A 514 -13.88 7.07 -17.81
C ARG A 514 -12.46 7.20 -17.33
N CYS A 515 -11.57 6.33 -17.82
CA CYS A 515 -10.14 6.43 -17.59
C CYS A 515 -9.48 7.04 -18.82
N ALA A 516 -8.92 8.23 -18.67
CA ALA A 516 -8.22 8.97 -19.71
C ALA A 516 -6.93 8.24 -20.13
N ARG A 517 -6.70 8.15 -21.46
CA ARG A 517 -5.42 7.74 -22.04
C ARG A 517 -4.64 8.99 -22.41
N ASN A 518 -3.45 9.14 -21.81
CA ASN A 518 -2.58 10.29 -22.02
C ASN A 518 -1.10 9.93 -21.87
N ASN A 519 -0.21 10.92 -21.94
CA ASN A 519 1.24 10.73 -21.85
C ASN A 519 1.82 11.09 -20.48
N ASN A 520 1.00 11.04 -19.43
CA ASN A 520 1.43 11.16 -18.04
C ASN A 520 2.03 9.85 -17.53
N LEU A 521 2.51 9.87 -16.27
CA LEU A 521 2.95 8.66 -15.57
C LEU A 521 1.77 7.71 -15.34
N LEU A 522 2.06 6.40 -15.25
CA LEU A 522 1.05 5.35 -15.14
C LEU A 522 0.19 5.47 -13.87
N GLY A 523 -1.11 5.33 -14.04
CA GLY A 523 -2.05 5.02 -12.97
C GLY A 523 -2.08 3.52 -12.67
N GLY A 524 -2.24 3.13 -11.39
CA GLY A 524 -2.31 1.72 -11.00
C GLY A 524 -2.99 1.49 -9.66
N ALA A 525 -2.91 0.27 -9.14
CA ALA A 525 -3.46 -0.11 -7.86
C ALA A 525 -2.81 0.69 -6.74
N PHE A 526 -3.63 1.28 -5.87
CA PHE A 526 -3.16 1.84 -4.60
C PHE A 526 -4.24 1.59 -3.55
N ARG A 527 -3.86 1.26 -2.33
CA ARG A 527 -4.68 0.95 -1.15
C ARG A 527 -6.04 1.67 -1.17
N GLY A 528 -7.14 0.93 -1.26
CA GLY A 528 -8.51 1.42 -1.47
C GLY A 528 -9.00 1.36 -2.92
N TYR A 529 -8.11 1.24 -3.95
CA TYR A 529 -8.40 0.83 -5.32
C TYR A 529 -9.56 1.61 -6.00
N GLY A 530 -9.45 2.96 -6.06
CA GLY A 530 -10.47 3.84 -6.66
C GLY A 530 -11.56 4.33 -5.69
N ILE A 531 -11.80 3.61 -4.59
CA ILE A 531 -12.84 3.98 -3.63
C ILE A 531 -12.52 5.27 -2.89
N ASN A 532 -11.23 5.52 -2.57
CA ASN A 532 -10.83 6.74 -1.85
C ASN A 532 -11.24 8.00 -2.60
N GLN A 533 -11.07 8.02 -3.91
CA GLN A 533 -11.43 9.16 -4.76
C GLN A 533 -12.95 9.33 -4.82
N ALA A 534 -13.69 8.23 -5.01
CA ALA A 534 -15.15 8.24 -4.95
C ALA A 534 -15.67 8.68 -3.57
N ALA A 535 -15.06 8.19 -2.48
CA ALA A 535 -15.43 8.55 -1.11
C ALA A 535 -15.22 10.04 -0.81
N VAL A 536 -14.14 10.65 -1.33
CA VAL A 536 -13.93 12.10 -1.21
C VAL A 536 -15.13 12.86 -1.76
N SER A 537 -15.66 12.46 -2.90
CA SER A 537 -16.77 13.16 -3.56
C SER A 537 -18.09 12.93 -2.83
N ILE A 538 -18.47 11.67 -2.61
CA ILE A 538 -19.77 11.37 -2.00
C ILE A 538 -19.86 11.84 -0.54
N GLU A 539 -18.82 11.64 0.26
CA GLU A 539 -18.83 11.96 1.69
C GLU A 539 -18.82 13.46 1.97
N THR A 540 -18.13 14.25 1.13
CA THR A 540 -18.18 15.72 1.23
C THR A 540 -19.51 16.27 0.72
N ALA A 541 -20.12 15.65 -0.30
CA ALA A 541 -21.46 16.02 -0.77
C ALA A 541 -22.55 15.70 0.27
N VAL A 542 -22.46 14.55 0.94
CA VAL A 542 -23.38 14.17 2.04
C VAL A 542 -23.22 15.11 3.24
N ASP A 543 -22.00 15.53 3.59
CA ASP A 543 -21.77 16.48 4.66
C ASP A 543 -22.33 17.88 4.32
N GLU A 544 -22.20 18.33 3.08
CA GLU A 544 -22.82 19.56 2.57
C GLU A 544 -24.34 19.47 2.56
N MET A 545 -24.91 18.32 2.19
CA MET A 545 -26.35 18.09 2.23
C MET A 545 -26.88 18.13 3.68
N ALA A 546 -26.14 17.56 4.65
CA ALA A 546 -26.51 17.62 6.07
C ALA A 546 -26.62 19.07 6.54
N GLU A 547 -25.63 19.90 6.20
CA GLU A 547 -25.64 21.33 6.50
C GLU A 547 -26.81 22.07 5.84
N LYS A 548 -27.08 21.81 4.56
CA LYS A 548 -28.16 22.39 3.79
C LYS A 548 -29.55 22.02 4.31
N LEU A 549 -29.71 20.83 4.88
CA LEU A 549 -30.95 20.36 5.51
C LEU A 549 -31.05 20.75 7.00
N GLY A 550 -29.98 21.32 7.60
CA GLY A 550 -29.89 21.57 9.06
C GLY A 550 -29.93 20.28 9.87
N MET A 551 -29.39 19.19 9.32
CA MET A 551 -29.39 17.85 9.92
C MET A 551 -28.00 17.52 10.47
N ASP A 552 -27.97 16.75 11.56
CA ASP A 552 -26.71 16.23 12.09
C ASP A 552 -26.02 15.30 11.05
N PRO A 553 -24.69 15.43 10.83
CA PRO A 553 -23.96 14.65 9.83
C PRO A 553 -23.89 13.14 10.15
N PHE A 554 -24.03 12.70 11.41
CA PHE A 554 -24.18 11.28 11.72
C PHE A 554 -25.59 10.80 11.42
N GLU A 555 -26.61 11.61 11.73
CA GLU A 555 -28.02 11.27 11.52
C GLU A 555 -28.36 11.07 10.03
N ILE A 556 -27.87 11.93 9.14
CA ILE A 556 -28.08 11.76 7.69
C ILE A 556 -27.43 10.47 7.17
N ARG A 557 -26.25 10.11 7.68
CA ARG A 557 -25.56 8.85 7.35
C ARG A 557 -26.33 7.65 7.87
N ARG A 558 -26.78 7.68 9.13
CA ARG A 558 -27.60 6.63 9.76
C ARG A 558 -28.89 6.33 9.00
N ARG A 559 -29.60 7.38 8.55
CA ARG A 559 -30.85 7.25 7.80
C ARG A 559 -30.71 6.54 6.47
N ASN A 560 -29.54 6.62 5.88
CA ASN A 560 -29.27 6.10 4.54
C ASN A 560 -28.30 4.91 4.52
N ALA A 561 -27.76 4.50 5.67
CA ALA A 561 -26.79 3.43 5.76
C ALA A 561 -27.32 2.11 5.20
N LEU A 562 -26.44 1.37 4.51
CA LEU A 562 -26.71 0.00 4.08
C LEU A 562 -27.01 -0.89 5.31
N TYR A 563 -27.94 -1.84 5.11
CA TYR A 563 -28.33 -2.86 6.11
C TYR A 563 -28.59 -4.19 5.39
N PRO A 564 -28.69 -5.35 6.11
CA PRO A 564 -29.01 -6.63 5.49
C PRO A 564 -30.32 -6.56 4.69
N GLY A 565 -30.28 -6.90 3.39
CA GLY A 565 -31.37 -6.75 2.43
C GLY A 565 -31.31 -5.49 1.58
N ALA A 566 -30.44 -4.53 1.88
CA ALA A 566 -30.24 -3.34 1.06
C ALA A 566 -29.51 -3.65 -0.24
N THR A 567 -29.78 -2.85 -1.27
CA THR A 567 -29.15 -2.95 -2.59
C THR A 567 -28.07 -1.88 -2.74
N THR A 568 -26.85 -2.29 -3.13
CA THR A 568 -25.75 -1.38 -3.45
C THR A 568 -25.95 -0.68 -4.79
N VAL A 569 -25.15 0.36 -5.07
CA VAL A 569 -25.05 1.00 -6.40
C VAL A 569 -24.78 -0.04 -7.50
N GLY A 570 -23.95 -1.05 -7.21
CA GLY A 570 -23.67 -2.17 -8.13
C GLY A 570 -24.88 -3.08 -8.41
N GLY A 571 -25.98 -2.97 -7.65
CA GLY A 571 -27.17 -3.81 -7.77
C GLY A 571 -27.10 -5.12 -6.98
N GLU A 572 -26.08 -5.32 -6.17
CA GLU A 572 -25.98 -6.45 -5.26
C GLU A 572 -26.86 -6.24 -4.04
N VAL A 573 -27.64 -7.24 -3.67
CA VAL A 573 -28.38 -7.29 -2.41
C VAL A 573 -27.49 -7.91 -1.33
N LEU A 574 -27.19 -7.14 -0.29
CA LEU A 574 -26.31 -7.55 0.80
C LEU A 574 -27.08 -8.39 1.82
N GLU A 575 -26.47 -9.48 2.31
CA GLU A 575 -27.14 -10.43 3.22
C GLU A 575 -26.31 -10.85 4.43
N SER A 576 -24.97 -10.65 4.38
CA SER A 576 -24.10 -11.10 5.47
C SER A 576 -23.73 -9.97 6.44
N SER A 577 -22.76 -10.20 7.27
CA SER A 577 -22.21 -9.29 8.27
C SER A 577 -22.09 -7.82 7.84
N MET A 578 -22.70 -6.90 8.59
CA MET A 578 -22.82 -5.47 8.26
C MET A 578 -22.81 -4.58 9.51
N GLY A 579 -21.64 -4.38 10.08
CA GLY A 579 -21.47 -3.51 11.25
C GLY A 579 -21.49 -2.00 10.96
N MET A 580 -22.14 -1.56 9.86
CA MET A 580 -22.13 -0.16 9.40
C MET A 580 -22.75 0.80 10.43
N LEU A 581 -23.94 0.49 10.96
CA LEU A 581 -24.62 1.33 11.94
C LEU A 581 -23.84 1.40 13.25
N GLU A 582 -23.26 0.29 13.67
CA GLU A 582 -22.43 0.21 14.88
C GLU A 582 -21.17 1.07 14.73
N THR A 583 -20.57 1.16 13.54
CA THR A 583 -19.42 2.05 13.31
C THR A 583 -19.81 3.52 13.39
N ILE A 584 -21.00 3.91 12.89
CA ILE A 584 -21.54 5.28 12.98
C ILE A 584 -21.77 5.65 14.45
N ASP A 585 -22.51 4.81 15.19
CA ASP A 585 -22.89 5.07 16.58
C ASP A 585 -21.67 5.14 17.52
N ALA A 586 -20.69 4.24 17.31
CA ALA A 586 -19.48 4.23 18.12
C ALA A 586 -18.58 5.44 17.82
N CYS A 587 -18.48 5.84 16.54
CA CYS A 587 -17.70 7.00 16.12
C CYS A 587 -18.31 8.31 16.66
N GLU A 588 -19.64 8.48 16.59
CA GLU A 588 -20.37 9.64 17.10
C GLU A 588 -20.15 9.82 18.62
N ARG A 589 -20.38 8.75 19.39
CA ARG A 589 -20.17 8.76 20.84
C ARG A 589 -18.74 9.20 21.19
N ALA A 590 -17.74 8.58 20.56
CA ALA A 590 -16.34 8.85 20.87
C ALA A 590 -15.88 10.24 20.38
N LEU A 591 -16.45 10.76 19.28
CA LEU A 591 -16.16 12.12 18.82
C LEU A 591 -16.70 13.16 19.80
N HIS A 592 -17.96 13.01 20.25
CA HIS A 592 -18.55 13.93 21.23
C HIS A 592 -17.78 13.94 22.56
N GLU A 593 -17.26 12.79 22.98
CA GLU A 593 -16.39 12.71 24.15
C GLU A 593 -15.07 13.44 23.91
N ALA A 594 -14.42 13.19 22.76
CA ALA A 594 -13.15 13.81 22.40
C ALA A 594 -13.23 15.33 22.24
N LEU A 595 -14.34 15.86 21.72
CA LEU A 595 -14.51 17.31 21.53
C LEU A 595 -14.51 18.09 22.85
N ARG A 596 -14.93 17.46 23.96
CA ARG A 596 -14.87 18.08 25.30
C ARG A 596 -13.44 18.44 25.73
N GLU A 597 -12.44 17.69 25.23
CA GLU A 597 -11.03 17.97 25.50
C GLU A 597 -10.58 19.33 24.92
N TYR A 598 -11.29 19.84 23.91
CA TYR A 598 -10.95 21.06 23.17
C TYR A 598 -11.85 22.26 23.52
N GLU A 599 -12.85 22.09 24.38
CA GLU A 599 -13.74 23.17 24.82
C GLU A 599 -12.93 24.33 25.41
N GLY A 600 -13.18 25.57 24.91
CA GLY A 600 -12.53 26.79 25.37
C GLY A 600 -11.07 26.95 24.96
N LYS A 601 -10.43 25.99 24.26
CA LYS A 601 -9.03 26.07 23.88
C LYS A 601 -8.77 26.89 22.61
N TYR A 602 -9.81 27.14 21.82
CA TYR A 602 -9.73 27.86 20.55
C TYR A 602 -10.67 29.09 20.57
N PRO A 603 -10.44 30.09 21.46
CA PRO A 603 -11.19 31.31 21.43
C PRO A 603 -10.78 32.10 20.17
N ASN A 604 -11.72 32.73 19.48
CA ASN A 604 -11.57 33.47 18.22
C ASN A 604 -10.16 34.04 17.99
N GLY A 605 -9.41 33.47 17.06
CA GLY A 605 -8.02 33.82 16.79
C GLY A 605 -7.54 33.30 15.42
N THR A 606 -6.21 33.28 15.25
CA THR A 606 -5.58 32.79 14.03
C THR A 606 -5.64 31.26 13.89
N LYS A 607 -6.06 30.54 14.95
CA LYS A 607 -6.21 29.09 14.98
C LYS A 607 -7.66 28.73 15.14
N LEU A 608 -8.18 27.95 14.20
CA LEU A 608 -9.56 27.49 14.17
C LEU A 608 -9.62 25.98 14.42
N LEU A 609 -10.56 25.56 15.27
CA LEU A 609 -10.86 24.13 15.48
C LEU A 609 -11.96 23.68 14.50
N GLY A 610 -11.75 22.55 13.84
CA GLY A 610 -12.77 21.91 13.05
C GLY A 610 -12.86 20.41 13.33
N TRP A 611 -14.01 19.83 13.07
CA TRP A 611 -14.20 18.40 13.08
C TRP A 611 -15.04 17.96 11.88
N GLY A 612 -14.83 16.74 11.43
CA GLY A 612 -15.55 16.17 10.30
C GLY A 612 -15.69 14.67 10.44
N VAL A 613 -16.69 14.11 9.81
CA VAL A 613 -16.98 12.68 9.80
C VAL A 613 -17.16 12.21 8.36
N ALA A 614 -16.77 10.97 8.11
CA ALA A 614 -17.04 10.24 6.88
C ALA A 614 -17.22 8.76 7.18
N SER A 615 -18.01 8.10 6.34
CA SER A 615 -18.21 6.66 6.36
C SER A 615 -17.70 6.02 5.09
N GLY A 616 -17.37 4.73 5.16
CA GLY A 616 -16.88 4.01 4.00
C GLY A 616 -17.14 2.52 4.10
N PHE A 617 -17.13 1.88 2.95
CA PHE A 617 -17.11 0.43 2.86
C PHE A 617 -16.12 0.01 1.79
N LYS A 618 -15.64 -1.22 1.89
CA LYS A 618 -14.64 -1.79 0.98
C LYS A 618 -14.94 -3.27 0.76
N ASN A 619 -14.84 -3.67 -0.49
CA ASN A 619 -14.89 -5.08 -0.83
C ASN A 619 -13.73 -5.87 -0.23
N SER A 620 -14.01 -7.06 0.29
CA SER A 620 -13.03 -8.10 0.59
C SER A 620 -13.05 -9.12 -0.55
N GLY A 621 -11.96 -9.17 -1.32
CA GLY A 621 -11.87 -9.90 -2.59
C GLY A 621 -11.87 -8.99 -3.80
N VAL A 622 -11.30 -9.46 -4.92
CA VAL A 622 -11.25 -8.74 -6.21
C VAL A 622 -12.62 -8.72 -6.87
N GLY A 623 -13.34 -9.84 -6.80
CA GLY A 623 -14.70 -9.98 -7.28
C GLY A 623 -14.88 -9.67 -8.77
N LYS A 624 -16.06 -9.16 -9.12
CA LYS A 624 -16.39 -8.61 -10.45
C LYS A 624 -16.26 -9.61 -11.61
N GLY A 625 -16.07 -10.91 -11.31
CA GLY A 625 -15.87 -11.95 -12.32
C GLY A 625 -14.53 -11.84 -13.07
N ILE A 626 -13.54 -11.12 -12.53
CA ILE A 626 -12.26 -10.86 -13.18
C ILE A 626 -11.21 -11.88 -12.75
N PHE A 627 -11.01 -12.04 -11.44
CA PHE A 627 -10.08 -13.00 -10.84
C PHE A 627 -10.81 -13.94 -9.88
N VAL A 628 -10.14 -15.05 -9.61
CA VAL A 628 -10.59 -16.03 -8.62
C VAL A 628 -10.19 -15.55 -7.23
N ASP A 629 -11.14 -15.41 -6.31
CA ASP A 629 -10.90 -15.06 -4.92
C ASP A 629 -10.67 -16.26 -4.01
N ASP A 630 -10.10 -17.32 -4.55
CA ASP A 630 -9.88 -18.58 -3.85
C ASP A 630 -8.74 -18.50 -2.84
N GLY A 631 -8.72 -19.40 -1.88
CA GLY A 631 -7.64 -19.60 -0.91
C GLY A 631 -7.11 -21.02 -0.96
N ALA A 632 -5.83 -21.24 -0.70
CA ALA A 632 -5.25 -22.57 -0.76
C ALA A 632 -4.19 -22.79 0.33
N CYS A 633 -4.24 -23.97 0.97
CA CYS A 633 -3.31 -24.37 2.01
C CYS A 633 -2.98 -25.85 1.95
N LYS A 634 -1.71 -26.20 2.13
CA LYS A 634 -1.23 -27.57 2.38
C LYS A 634 -0.53 -27.60 3.74
N MET A 635 -0.79 -28.65 4.52
CA MET A 635 -0.15 -28.87 5.80
C MET A 635 0.44 -30.27 5.89
N SER A 636 1.57 -30.40 6.58
CA SER A 636 2.16 -31.69 6.93
C SER A 636 2.74 -31.67 8.33
N LEU A 637 2.50 -32.74 9.10
CA LEU A 637 2.99 -32.93 10.46
C LEU A 637 3.66 -34.30 10.54
N GLY A 638 4.91 -34.32 10.98
CA GLY A 638 5.70 -35.53 11.23
C GLY A 638 5.94 -35.80 12.74
N GLU A 639 6.81 -36.79 13.03
CA GLU A 639 7.19 -37.17 14.40
C GLU A 639 7.92 -36.03 15.16
N ASP A 640 8.61 -35.15 14.47
CA ASP A 640 9.26 -33.98 15.05
C ASP A 640 8.26 -32.99 15.67
N GLY A 641 6.97 -33.18 15.40
CA GLY A 641 5.88 -32.34 15.86
C GLY A 641 5.93 -30.90 15.31
N VAL A 642 6.66 -30.66 14.21
CA VAL A 642 6.68 -29.40 13.48
C VAL A 642 5.64 -29.42 12.37
N LEU A 643 4.72 -28.47 12.41
CA LEU A 643 3.73 -28.29 11.34
C LEU A 643 4.35 -27.46 10.21
N HIS A 644 4.52 -28.08 9.05
CA HIS A 644 4.89 -27.38 7.82
C HIS A 644 3.63 -26.94 7.08
N MET A 645 3.46 -25.63 6.93
CA MET A 645 2.33 -25.01 6.25
C MET A 645 2.81 -24.33 4.98
N ILE A 646 2.24 -24.73 3.84
CA ILE A 646 2.49 -24.13 2.53
C ILE A 646 1.21 -23.49 2.08
N MET A 647 1.24 -22.20 1.80
CA MET A 647 0.06 -21.48 1.37
C MET A 647 0.36 -20.46 0.28
N SER A 648 -0.69 -20.15 -0.47
CA SER A 648 -0.64 -19.12 -1.49
C SER A 648 -0.95 -17.74 -0.86
N GLY A 649 -0.34 -16.73 -1.38
CA GLY A 649 -0.41 -15.36 -0.86
C GLY A 649 0.98 -14.82 -0.59
N THR A 650 1.08 -13.52 -0.34
CA THR A 650 2.34 -12.83 -0.08
C THR A 650 2.24 -11.91 1.13
N ASP A 651 3.34 -11.72 1.85
CA ASP A 651 3.45 -10.81 2.99
C ASP A 651 4.21 -9.56 2.58
N MET A 652 3.54 -8.39 2.68
CA MET A 652 4.11 -7.08 2.40
C MET A 652 4.24 -6.22 3.68
N GLY A 653 4.21 -6.89 4.85
CA GLY A 653 4.25 -6.27 6.17
C GLY A 653 2.89 -6.09 6.84
N GLN A 654 1.80 -6.58 6.22
CA GLN A 654 0.46 -6.49 6.78
C GLN A 654 0.20 -7.53 7.90
N GLY A 655 1.19 -8.40 8.20
CA GLY A 655 1.07 -9.42 9.23
C GLY A 655 0.41 -10.71 8.77
N PHE A 656 0.37 -10.97 7.47
CA PHE A 656 -0.20 -12.16 6.85
C PHE A 656 0.34 -13.45 7.46
N ARG A 657 1.67 -13.62 7.53
CA ARG A 657 2.30 -14.82 8.10
C ARG A 657 1.88 -15.05 9.54
N THR A 658 1.87 -14.00 10.34
CA THR A 658 1.51 -14.08 11.76
C THR A 658 0.04 -14.48 11.93
N ALA A 659 -0.88 -13.84 11.20
CA ALA A 659 -2.30 -14.15 11.25
C ALA A 659 -2.57 -15.61 10.83
N MET A 660 -1.93 -16.09 9.75
CA MET A 660 -2.08 -17.48 9.29
C MET A 660 -1.55 -18.49 10.30
N VAL A 661 -0.40 -18.21 10.92
CA VAL A 661 0.16 -19.06 11.99
C VAL A 661 -0.74 -19.05 13.22
N GLN A 662 -1.34 -17.90 13.61
CA GLN A 662 -2.31 -17.84 14.72
C GLN A 662 -3.55 -18.69 14.45
N ILE A 663 -4.13 -18.60 13.24
CA ILE A 663 -5.29 -19.41 12.83
C ILE A 663 -4.95 -20.90 12.87
N ALA A 664 -3.78 -21.29 12.33
CA ALA A 664 -3.34 -22.68 12.33
C ALA A 664 -3.08 -23.21 13.76
N ALA A 665 -2.37 -22.44 14.58
CA ALA A 665 -2.05 -22.79 15.98
C ALA A 665 -3.31 -22.98 16.82
N GLU A 666 -4.27 -22.06 16.73
CA GLU A 666 -5.56 -22.14 17.40
C GLU A 666 -6.32 -23.38 16.97
N THR A 667 -6.44 -23.62 15.66
CA THR A 667 -7.23 -24.72 15.10
C THR A 667 -6.60 -26.09 15.42
N MET A 668 -5.27 -26.19 15.36
CA MET A 668 -4.53 -27.40 15.68
C MET A 668 -4.39 -27.66 17.19
N GLY A 669 -4.54 -26.63 18.03
CA GLY A 669 -4.27 -26.71 19.47
C GLY A 669 -2.77 -26.85 19.81
N MET A 670 -1.87 -26.23 19.00
CA MET A 670 -0.43 -26.35 19.15
C MET A 670 0.27 -24.99 19.29
N ASP A 671 1.55 -24.98 19.69
CA ASP A 671 2.30 -23.74 19.85
C ASP A 671 2.70 -23.15 18.50
N MET A 672 2.67 -21.79 18.40
CA MET A 672 2.99 -21.05 17.18
C MET A 672 4.45 -21.28 16.73
N ASP A 673 5.40 -21.43 17.64
CA ASP A 673 6.83 -21.67 17.36
C ASP A 673 7.10 -23.03 16.69
N ARG A 674 6.13 -23.95 16.76
CA ARG A 674 6.14 -25.25 16.08
C ARG A 674 5.55 -25.22 14.68
N ILE A 675 5.18 -24.04 14.16
CA ILE A 675 4.61 -23.88 12.81
C ILE A 675 5.59 -23.14 11.90
N LYS A 676 5.97 -23.79 10.82
CA LYS A 676 6.80 -23.19 9.76
C LYS A 676 5.96 -22.91 8.53
N ILE A 677 5.93 -21.65 8.09
CA ILE A 677 5.15 -21.21 6.93
C ILE A 677 6.06 -20.93 5.74
N VAL A 678 5.68 -21.42 4.56
CA VAL A 678 6.23 -21.10 3.25
C VAL A 678 5.11 -20.55 2.36
N HIS A 679 5.40 -19.48 1.63
CA HIS A 679 4.41 -18.81 0.76
C HIS A 679 5.05 -18.15 -0.46
N GLY A 680 4.22 -17.75 -1.45
CA GLY A 680 4.65 -16.89 -2.55
C GLY A 680 5.59 -17.55 -3.57
N ASP A 681 5.71 -18.86 -3.61
CA ASP A 681 6.55 -19.62 -4.56
C ASP A 681 5.68 -20.46 -5.49
N THR A 682 5.59 -20.06 -6.75
CA THR A 682 4.71 -20.70 -7.75
C THR A 682 5.04 -22.15 -8.05
N LYS A 683 6.22 -22.65 -7.65
CA LYS A 683 6.62 -24.05 -7.82
C LYS A 683 5.96 -24.97 -6.79
N ILE A 684 5.69 -24.48 -5.59
CA ILE A 684 5.24 -25.33 -4.46
C ILE A 684 3.86 -24.94 -3.93
N THR A 685 3.46 -23.68 -4.10
CA THR A 685 2.12 -23.21 -3.70
C THR A 685 1.08 -23.49 -4.78
N MET A 686 -0.19 -23.43 -4.43
CA MET A 686 -1.29 -23.61 -5.38
C MET A 686 -1.69 -22.25 -5.99
N PRO A 687 -2.14 -22.21 -7.25
CA PRO A 687 -2.57 -20.96 -7.87
C PRO A 687 -3.84 -20.43 -7.18
N VAL A 688 -3.76 -19.19 -6.73
CA VAL A 688 -4.87 -18.38 -6.22
C VAL A 688 -4.64 -16.93 -6.67
N GLY A 689 -5.61 -16.07 -6.60
CA GLY A 689 -5.46 -14.67 -6.99
C GLY A 689 -4.46 -13.88 -6.11
N GLU A 690 -4.18 -12.65 -6.50
CA GLU A 690 -3.24 -11.72 -5.89
C GLU A 690 -3.48 -11.45 -4.40
N SER A 691 -2.45 -10.97 -3.69
CA SER A 691 -2.55 -10.50 -2.30
C SER A 691 -3.01 -9.04 -2.26
N VAL A 692 -4.29 -8.80 -2.50
CA VAL A 692 -4.95 -7.49 -2.62
C VAL A 692 -6.35 -7.52 -1.98
N SER A 693 -7.05 -6.39 -1.95
CA SER A 693 -8.47 -6.27 -1.61
C SER A 693 -8.86 -7.00 -0.31
N GLU A 694 -8.00 -6.97 0.69
CA GLU A 694 -8.25 -7.55 2.04
C GLU A 694 -8.55 -9.06 2.06
N ARG A 695 -8.41 -9.77 0.93
CA ARG A 695 -8.86 -11.16 0.76
C ARG A 695 -8.05 -12.20 1.51
N GLN A 696 -6.81 -11.91 1.90
CA GLN A 696 -5.93 -12.95 2.47
C GLN A 696 -6.42 -13.45 3.83
N THR A 697 -6.89 -12.57 4.72
CA THR A 697 -7.49 -13.01 5.99
C THR A 697 -8.80 -13.79 5.74
N LEU A 698 -9.63 -13.32 4.81
CA LEU A 698 -10.91 -13.93 4.48
C LEU A 698 -10.72 -15.31 3.80
N CYS A 699 -10.16 -15.31 2.60
CA CYS A 699 -10.07 -16.51 1.73
C CYS A 699 -8.88 -17.40 2.10
N GLY A 700 -7.67 -16.82 2.23
CA GLY A 700 -6.47 -17.57 2.65
C GLY A 700 -6.60 -18.12 4.06
N GLY A 701 -7.08 -17.28 5.00
CA GLY A 701 -7.33 -17.70 6.39
C GLY A 701 -8.40 -18.80 6.49
N ARG A 702 -9.46 -18.77 5.67
CA ARG A 702 -10.43 -19.85 5.59
C ARG A 702 -9.78 -21.15 5.11
N ALA A 703 -8.90 -21.08 4.10
CA ALA A 703 -8.18 -22.25 3.65
C ALA A 703 -7.27 -22.85 4.73
N VAL A 704 -6.60 -22.01 5.52
CA VAL A 704 -5.79 -22.44 6.67
C VAL A 704 -6.66 -23.10 7.74
N TYR A 705 -7.77 -22.48 8.12
CA TYR A 705 -8.70 -23.00 9.12
C TYR A 705 -9.22 -24.40 8.75
N GLU A 706 -9.73 -24.57 7.53
CA GLU A 706 -10.28 -25.86 7.08
C GLU A 706 -9.19 -26.93 6.90
N CYS A 707 -8.02 -26.57 6.41
CA CYS A 707 -6.88 -27.47 6.27
C CYS A 707 -6.43 -27.98 7.64
N ALA A 708 -6.26 -27.08 8.61
CA ALA A 708 -5.87 -27.41 9.98
C ALA A 708 -6.94 -28.28 10.67
N ARG A 709 -8.22 -27.94 10.51
CA ARG A 709 -9.34 -28.72 11.06
C ARG A 709 -9.32 -30.18 10.54
N ARG A 710 -9.18 -30.36 9.22
CA ARG A 710 -9.08 -31.71 8.60
C ARG A 710 -7.86 -32.46 9.08
N LEU A 711 -6.72 -31.82 9.20
CA LEU A 711 -5.50 -32.45 9.69
C LEU A 711 -5.69 -32.92 11.13
N ARG A 712 -6.22 -32.07 12.01
CA ARG A 712 -6.50 -32.37 13.42
C ARG A 712 -7.48 -33.54 13.56
N GLU A 713 -8.62 -33.52 12.87
CA GLU A 713 -9.60 -34.59 12.87
C GLU A 713 -8.99 -35.96 12.42
N SER A 714 -8.13 -35.91 11.40
CA SER A 714 -7.39 -37.09 10.93
C SER A 714 -6.45 -37.68 12.01
N LEU A 715 -5.79 -36.80 12.81
CA LEU A 715 -4.91 -37.20 13.89
C LEU A 715 -5.67 -37.71 15.11
N GLU A 716 -6.83 -37.12 15.43
CA GLU A 716 -7.73 -37.58 16.48
C GLU A 716 -8.32 -38.96 16.15
N THR A 717 -8.65 -39.21 14.87
CA THR A 717 -9.16 -40.50 14.41
C THR A 717 -8.10 -41.60 14.47
N ARG A 718 -6.84 -41.29 14.15
CA ARG A 718 -5.71 -42.22 14.18
C ARG A 718 -4.41 -41.47 14.47
N PRO A 719 -3.75 -41.69 15.60
CA PRO A 719 -2.44 -41.11 15.88
C PRO A 719 -1.39 -41.39 14.79
N LEU A 720 -0.31 -40.63 14.73
CA LEU A 720 0.81 -40.86 13.82
C LEU A 720 1.49 -42.18 14.16
N ALA A 721 1.77 -43.01 13.16
CA ALA A 721 2.66 -44.14 13.29
C ALA A 721 4.14 -43.66 13.24
N PRO A 722 5.09 -44.40 13.79
CA PRO A 722 6.51 -44.10 13.70
C PRO A 722 6.96 -43.92 12.25
N GLY A 723 7.68 -42.81 11.94
CA GLY A 723 8.11 -42.44 10.60
C GLY A 723 7.03 -41.87 9.67
N GLU A 724 5.79 -41.80 10.14
CA GLU A 724 4.68 -41.26 9.33
C GLU A 724 4.70 -39.74 9.27
N VAL A 725 4.38 -39.19 8.08
CA VAL A 725 4.04 -37.80 7.89
C VAL A 725 2.60 -37.68 7.45
N ARG A 726 1.75 -37.13 8.30
CA ARG A 726 0.35 -36.86 7.98
C ARG A 726 0.22 -35.57 7.20
N ARG A 727 -0.62 -35.57 6.16
CA ARG A 727 -0.84 -34.46 5.26
C ARG A 727 -2.32 -34.13 5.14
N ALA A 728 -2.60 -32.85 4.98
CA ALA A 728 -3.90 -32.33 4.58
C ALA A 728 -3.72 -31.22 3.55
N GLU A 729 -4.70 -31.05 2.68
CA GLU A 729 -4.78 -29.91 1.79
C GLU A 729 -6.23 -29.43 1.70
N TYR A 730 -6.37 -28.14 1.47
CA TYR A 730 -7.67 -27.53 1.26
C TYR A 730 -7.58 -26.39 0.26
N TYR A 731 -8.53 -26.39 -0.68
CA TYR A 731 -8.73 -25.32 -1.64
C TYR A 731 -10.10 -24.70 -1.35
N PHE A 732 -10.10 -23.51 -0.83
CA PHE A 732 -11.31 -22.72 -0.59
C PHE A 732 -11.74 -22.03 -1.88
N ARG A 733 -12.98 -22.26 -2.30
CA ARG A 733 -13.60 -21.54 -3.40
C ARG A 733 -14.50 -20.43 -2.85
N ALA A 734 -14.15 -19.20 -3.20
CA ALA A 734 -14.99 -18.05 -2.85
C ALA A 734 -16.32 -18.06 -3.60
N PRO A 735 -17.36 -17.41 -3.07
CA PRO A 735 -18.60 -17.20 -3.80
C PRO A 735 -18.36 -16.54 -5.16
N GLU A 736 -19.06 -17.05 -6.20
CA GLU A 736 -18.91 -16.52 -7.55
C GLU A 736 -19.41 -15.07 -7.64
N CYS A 737 -18.62 -14.21 -8.29
CA CYS A 737 -18.87 -12.78 -8.43
C CYS A 737 -19.01 -12.39 -9.91
N PHE A 738 -19.71 -11.29 -10.18
CA PHE A 738 -20.04 -10.85 -11.53
C PHE A 738 -19.67 -9.37 -11.74
N ALA A 739 -19.36 -9.03 -12.98
CA ALA A 739 -19.18 -7.63 -13.39
C ALA A 739 -20.46 -6.83 -13.15
N ILE A 740 -20.30 -5.51 -13.05
CA ILE A 740 -21.43 -4.58 -12.87
C ILE A 740 -22.50 -4.81 -13.94
N GLY A 741 -23.76 -5.00 -13.52
CA GLY A 741 -24.91 -5.19 -14.41
C GLY A 741 -25.04 -6.56 -15.08
N ASN A 742 -24.12 -7.51 -14.85
CA ASN A 742 -24.19 -8.86 -15.41
C ASN A 742 -25.13 -9.78 -14.60
N PHE A 743 -26.40 -9.36 -14.43
CA PHE A 743 -27.41 -10.16 -13.72
C PHE A 743 -27.75 -11.45 -14.47
N LYS A 744 -27.79 -11.37 -15.82
CA LYS A 744 -28.06 -12.53 -16.67
C LYS A 744 -27.05 -13.66 -16.48
N GLY A 745 -25.75 -13.30 -16.32
CA GLY A 745 -24.73 -14.30 -16.06
C GLY A 745 -24.94 -15.05 -14.74
N ALA A 746 -25.44 -14.39 -13.70
CA ALA A 746 -25.78 -15.03 -12.43
C ALA A 746 -27.02 -15.92 -12.57
N GLU A 747 -28.05 -15.45 -13.28
CA GLU A 747 -29.28 -16.22 -13.55
C GLU A 747 -28.99 -17.48 -14.38
N GLU A 748 -28.21 -17.39 -15.44
CA GLU A 748 -27.79 -18.51 -16.28
C GLU A 748 -27.05 -19.60 -15.50
N LYS A 749 -26.30 -19.20 -14.46
CA LYS A 749 -25.59 -20.14 -13.57
C LYS A 749 -26.42 -20.61 -12.38
N GLY A 750 -27.62 -20.07 -12.18
CA GLY A 750 -28.50 -20.40 -11.05
C GLY A 750 -27.91 -19.99 -9.70
N VAL A 751 -27.08 -18.94 -9.68
CA VAL A 751 -26.45 -18.41 -8.46
C VAL A 751 -26.91 -16.98 -8.21
N LYS A 752 -26.76 -16.52 -6.98
CA LYS A 752 -27.09 -15.15 -6.61
C LYS A 752 -26.11 -14.16 -7.25
N TYR A 753 -26.64 -13.05 -7.79
CA TYR A 753 -25.80 -11.93 -8.24
C TYR A 753 -25.09 -11.27 -7.08
N ARG A 754 -23.77 -11.18 -7.16
CA ARG A 754 -22.91 -10.42 -6.25
C ARG A 754 -21.70 -9.87 -7.00
N ASN A 755 -21.22 -8.73 -6.55
CA ASN A 755 -20.01 -8.12 -7.12
C ASN A 755 -18.74 -8.58 -6.40
N PHE A 756 -18.83 -8.83 -5.09
CA PHE A 756 -17.69 -9.20 -4.24
C PHE A 756 -18.05 -10.31 -3.24
N PRO A 757 -17.05 -11.07 -2.75
CA PRO A 757 -17.28 -12.13 -1.76
C PRO A 757 -17.84 -11.62 -0.43
N ALA A 758 -17.31 -10.49 0.08
CA ALA A 758 -17.72 -9.86 1.34
C ALA A 758 -17.37 -8.37 1.36
N TYR A 759 -17.75 -7.68 2.45
CA TYR A 759 -17.50 -6.25 2.65
C TYR A 759 -17.06 -5.96 4.08
N ALA A 760 -16.18 -4.95 4.25
CA ALA A 760 -15.82 -4.34 5.51
C ALA A 760 -16.34 -2.89 5.56
N TYR A 761 -16.67 -2.39 6.75
CA TYR A 761 -17.28 -1.09 6.99
C TYR A 761 -16.48 -0.27 7.97
N ALA A 762 -16.49 1.06 7.82
CA ALA A 762 -15.80 1.97 8.72
C ALA A 762 -16.49 3.33 8.77
N THR A 763 -16.48 3.96 9.96
CA THR A 763 -16.77 5.38 10.13
C THR A 763 -15.62 6.02 10.89
N GLN A 764 -15.13 7.13 10.36
CA GLN A 764 -14.01 7.85 10.97
C GLN A 764 -14.34 9.32 11.14
N ALA A 765 -13.87 9.90 12.23
CA ALA A 765 -13.95 11.34 12.46
C ALA A 765 -12.56 11.92 12.71
N ALA A 766 -12.35 13.15 12.23
CA ALA A 766 -11.13 13.90 12.37
C ALA A 766 -11.37 15.19 13.13
N ILE A 767 -10.46 15.55 14.05
CA ILE A 767 -10.42 16.86 14.71
C ILE A 767 -9.14 17.55 14.23
N VAL A 768 -9.27 18.76 13.68
CA VAL A 768 -8.16 19.53 13.10
C VAL A 768 -8.03 20.90 13.73
N GLU A 769 -6.80 21.41 13.75
CA GLU A 769 -6.47 22.84 13.94
C GLU A 769 -6.07 23.42 12.60
N VAL A 770 -6.69 24.52 12.19
CA VAL A 770 -6.32 25.26 10.98
C VAL A 770 -5.71 26.60 11.39
N ASP A 771 -4.47 26.85 10.99
CA ASP A 771 -3.79 28.14 11.14
C ASP A 771 -4.16 29.03 9.95
N THR A 772 -4.98 30.07 10.21
CA THR A 772 -5.49 30.99 9.16
C THR A 772 -4.43 31.91 8.59
N ALA A 773 -3.30 32.09 9.28
CA ALA A 773 -2.20 32.92 8.80
C ALA A 773 -1.28 32.16 7.82
N THR A 774 -1.15 30.85 7.98
CA THR A 774 -0.24 30.01 7.18
C THR A 774 -0.96 29.01 6.29
N GLY A 775 -2.26 28.77 6.49
CA GLY A 775 -3.03 27.72 5.82
C GLY A 775 -2.67 26.31 6.28
N LYS A 776 -1.76 26.15 7.24
CA LYS A 776 -1.37 24.82 7.74
C LYS A 776 -2.49 24.19 8.54
N VAL A 777 -2.72 22.91 8.27
CA VAL A 777 -3.67 22.07 8.99
C VAL A 777 -2.91 21.06 9.83
N LYS A 778 -3.22 21.00 11.13
CA LYS A 778 -2.72 19.98 12.05
C LYS A 778 -3.85 19.03 12.40
N LEU A 779 -3.66 17.75 12.12
CA LEU A 779 -4.58 16.70 12.58
C LEU A 779 -4.31 16.43 14.06
N LEU A 780 -5.29 16.71 14.91
CA LEU A 780 -5.14 16.62 16.35
C LEU A 780 -5.52 15.23 16.89
N LYS A 781 -6.71 14.74 16.50
CA LYS A 781 -7.24 13.45 16.96
C LYS A 781 -8.06 12.79 15.85
N VAL A 782 -7.96 11.48 15.76
CA VAL A 782 -8.76 10.65 14.87
C VAL A 782 -9.54 9.63 15.71
N ILE A 783 -10.83 9.57 15.49
CA ILE A 783 -11.69 8.50 15.96
C ILE A 783 -11.93 7.56 14.78
N ALA A 784 -11.64 6.27 14.95
CA ALA A 784 -11.75 5.31 13.86
C ALA A 784 -12.49 4.05 14.36
N ALA A 785 -13.75 3.91 13.96
CA ALA A 785 -14.60 2.75 14.24
C ALA A 785 -14.69 1.86 13.00
N HIS A 786 -14.23 0.59 13.12
CA HIS A 786 -14.11 -0.34 12.00
C HIS A 786 -14.76 -1.69 12.32
N ASP A 787 -15.56 -2.18 11.41
CA ASP A 787 -16.05 -3.56 11.41
C ASP A 787 -14.95 -4.49 10.90
N VAL A 788 -14.44 -5.33 11.81
CA VAL A 788 -13.33 -6.26 11.58
C VAL A 788 -13.77 -7.73 11.57
N GLY A 789 -15.09 -7.97 11.65
CA GLY A 789 -15.61 -9.31 11.92
C GLY A 789 -15.11 -9.78 13.29
N ARG A 790 -14.33 -10.87 13.33
CA ARG A 790 -13.59 -11.30 14.53
C ARG A 790 -12.13 -10.85 14.41
N ALA A 791 -11.64 -10.14 15.39
CA ALA A 791 -10.24 -9.73 15.45
C ALA A 791 -9.31 -10.94 15.65
N ILE A 792 -8.45 -11.26 14.68
CA ILE A 792 -7.44 -12.33 14.83
C ILE A 792 -6.28 -11.85 15.71
N ASN A 793 -5.70 -10.69 15.38
CA ASN A 793 -4.64 -10.05 16.16
C ASN A 793 -4.93 -8.55 16.29
N PRO A 794 -5.46 -8.10 17.43
CA PRO A 794 -5.82 -6.70 17.63
C PRO A 794 -4.67 -5.71 17.38
N ARG A 795 -3.44 -6.05 17.80
CA ARG A 795 -2.26 -5.20 17.62
C ARG A 795 -1.89 -4.98 16.15
N ILE A 796 -2.01 -6.02 15.32
CA ILE A 796 -1.79 -5.92 13.87
C ILE A 796 -2.89 -5.03 13.26
N ILE A 797 -4.16 -5.25 13.64
CA ILE A 797 -5.30 -4.44 13.18
C ILE A 797 -5.08 -2.95 13.50
N GLU A 798 -4.73 -2.61 14.74
CA GLU A 798 -4.40 -1.24 15.14
C GLU A 798 -3.30 -0.63 14.25
N GLY A 799 -2.23 -1.39 14.00
CA GLY A 799 -1.13 -0.95 13.12
C GLY A 799 -1.59 -0.71 11.68
N GLN A 800 -2.51 -1.54 11.16
CA GLN A 800 -3.10 -1.35 9.83
C GLN A 800 -3.97 -0.09 9.78
N MET A 801 -4.79 0.17 10.81
CA MET A 801 -5.63 1.37 10.91
C MET A 801 -4.77 2.65 11.00
N GLN A 802 -3.76 2.68 11.87
CA GLN A 802 -2.87 3.82 12.05
C GLN A 802 -2.07 4.14 10.78
N GLY A 803 -1.52 3.12 10.12
CA GLY A 803 -0.83 3.29 8.84
C GLY A 803 -1.74 3.77 7.71
N SER A 804 -2.99 3.32 7.68
CA SER A 804 -4.00 3.77 6.73
C SER A 804 -4.38 5.24 6.93
N VAL A 805 -4.61 5.62 8.18
CA VAL A 805 -4.90 7.02 8.55
C VAL A 805 -3.75 7.94 8.15
N SER A 806 -2.50 7.55 8.42
CA SER A 806 -1.32 8.33 8.01
C SER A 806 -1.25 8.54 6.49
N MET A 807 -1.56 7.51 5.69
CA MET A 807 -1.65 7.64 4.23
C MET A 807 -2.77 8.58 3.79
N GLY A 808 -3.96 8.45 4.38
CA GLY A 808 -5.10 9.31 4.08
C GLY A 808 -4.92 10.74 4.57
N GLN A 809 -4.21 10.95 5.68
CA GLN A 809 -3.78 12.28 6.14
C GLN A 809 -2.88 12.97 5.11
N GLY A 810 -1.85 12.25 4.63
CA GLY A 810 -0.98 12.75 3.58
C GLY A 810 -1.76 13.08 2.32
N TYR A 811 -2.67 12.19 1.89
CA TYR A 811 -3.52 12.39 0.73
C TYR A 811 -4.46 13.60 0.87
N ALA A 812 -5.01 13.83 2.08
CA ALA A 812 -5.87 14.96 2.37
C ALA A 812 -5.11 16.31 2.37
N LEU A 813 -3.84 16.35 2.82
CA LEU A 813 -3.19 17.59 3.21
C LEU A 813 -1.88 17.92 2.48
N THR A 814 -1.05 16.91 2.11
CA THR A 814 0.35 17.16 1.71
C THR A 814 0.86 16.36 0.51
N GLU A 815 0.31 15.17 0.27
CA GLU A 815 0.76 14.26 -0.76
C GLU A 815 -0.01 14.48 -2.07
N GLY A 816 0.51 15.28 -2.97
CA GLY A 816 0.13 15.30 -4.37
C GLY A 816 1.34 14.94 -5.22
N HIS A 817 1.13 14.24 -6.31
CA HIS A 817 2.19 13.86 -7.26
C HIS A 817 1.86 14.31 -8.68
N PRO A 818 1.71 15.64 -8.91
CA PRO A 818 1.34 16.16 -10.21
C PRO A 818 2.45 15.97 -11.23
N THR A 819 2.06 15.95 -12.50
CA THR A 819 2.95 16.04 -13.66
C THR A 819 2.76 17.37 -14.37
N GLU A 820 3.81 17.83 -14.99
CA GLU A 820 3.80 18.97 -15.91
C GLU A 820 4.39 18.53 -17.25
N ASN A 821 3.59 18.57 -18.30
CA ASN A 821 3.96 18.06 -19.63
C ASN A 821 4.55 16.64 -19.60
N GLY A 822 3.96 15.74 -18.79
CA GLY A 822 4.39 14.36 -18.63
C GLY A 822 5.57 14.13 -17.66
N TYR A 823 6.20 15.20 -17.17
CA TYR A 823 7.31 15.10 -16.19
C TYR A 823 6.80 15.20 -14.76
N PRO A 824 7.30 14.38 -13.81
CA PRO A 824 6.96 14.53 -12.40
C PRO A 824 7.49 15.87 -11.86
N VAL A 825 6.62 16.64 -11.20
CA VAL A 825 7.01 17.88 -10.52
C VAL A 825 7.88 17.57 -9.30
N LYS A 826 7.56 16.51 -8.58
CA LYS A 826 8.31 16.02 -7.43
C LYS A 826 9.24 14.88 -7.84
N LYS A 827 10.55 15.10 -7.76
CA LYS A 827 11.59 14.23 -8.33
C LYS A 827 12.42 13.48 -7.30
N VAL A 828 12.33 13.87 -6.03
CA VAL A 828 13.13 13.28 -4.95
C VAL A 828 12.27 12.98 -3.73
N TYR A 829 12.67 11.99 -2.95
CA TYR A 829 11.92 11.46 -1.80
C TYR A 829 11.44 12.56 -0.84
N GLY A 830 12.30 13.51 -0.49
CA GLY A 830 11.97 14.59 0.45
C GLY A 830 10.90 15.57 -0.02
N GLN A 831 10.54 15.57 -1.32
CA GLN A 831 9.50 16.44 -1.90
C GLN A 831 8.11 15.81 -1.88
N LEU A 832 7.98 14.49 -1.62
CA LEU A 832 6.73 13.76 -1.79
C LEU A 832 5.64 14.13 -0.76
N GLY A 833 5.99 14.82 0.32
CA GLY A 833 5.01 15.36 1.28
C GLY A 833 4.52 14.32 2.31
N LEU A 834 5.29 13.26 2.53
CA LEU A 834 4.92 12.20 3.47
C LEU A 834 4.78 12.71 4.91
N PRO A 835 3.74 12.31 5.65
CA PRO A 835 3.66 12.54 7.09
C PRO A 835 4.86 11.95 7.83
N LYS A 836 5.31 12.66 8.87
CA LYS A 836 6.43 12.28 9.75
C LYS A 836 5.92 11.94 11.15
N ALA A 837 6.83 11.55 12.03
CA ALA A 837 6.49 11.28 13.42
C ALA A 837 5.84 12.47 14.14
N GLU A 838 6.26 13.70 13.82
CA GLU A 838 5.70 14.96 14.36
C GLU A 838 4.27 15.27 13.89
N ASP A 839 3.84 14.67 12.77
CA ASP A 839 2.50 14.86 12.18
C ASP A 839 1.48 13.84 12.72
N THR A 840 1.90 12.92 13.59
CA THR A 840 1.08 11.84 14.12
C THR A 840 -0.02 12.38 15.05
N PRO A 841 -1.33 12.14 14.74
CA PRO A 841 -2.41 12.54 15.61
C PRO A 841 -2.57 11.59 16.80
N ARG A 842 -3.41 11.96 17.78
CA ARG A 842 -3.93 11.04 18.77
C ARG A 842 -5.03 10.17 18.16
N TYR A 843 -5.21 8.96 18.66
CA TYR A 843 -6.22 8.02 18.15
C TYR A 843 -7.16 7.54 19.27
N LYS A 844 -8.43 7.37 18.88
CA LYS A 844 -9.39 6.48 19.55
C LYS A 844 -9.78 5.43 18.52
N LEU A 845 -9.30 4.19 18.70
CA LEU A 845 -9.61 3.07 17.82
C LEU A 845 -10.75 2.24 18.44
N ILE A 846 -11.71 1.84 17.61
CA ILE A 846 -12.87 1.05 18.01
C ILE A 846 -13.03 -0.08 17.00
N LEU A 847 -12.94 -1.32 17.45
CA LEU A 847 -13.13 -2.53 16.65
C LEU A 847 -14.56 -3.04 16.88
N ILE A 848 -15.34 -3.07 15.81
CA ILE A 848 -16.68 -3.69 15.82
C ILE A 848 -16.50 -5.13 15.37
N GLU A 849 -16.84 -6.08 16.24
CA GLU A 849 -16.87 -7.51 15.92
C GLU A 849 -18.28 -7.91 15.45
N ASP A 850 -18.48 -7.90 14.12
CA ASP A 850 -19.67 -8.42 13.44
C ASP A 850 -19.23 -9.54 12.48
N PRO A 851 -19.22 -10.82 12.90
CA PRO A 851 -18.54 -11.91 12.23
C PRO A 851 -19.05 -12.20 10.82
N GLU A 852 -18.10 -12.41 9.88
CA GLU A 852 -18.37 -12.79 8.50
C GLU A 852 -18.33 -14.33 8.35
N PRO A 853 -19.44 -14.98 7.92
CA PRO A 853 -19.52 -16.45 7.88
C PRO A 853 -18.47 -17.16 7.02
N ILE A 854 -17.99 -16.52 5.95
CA ILE A 854 -16.95 -17.14 5.08
C ILE A 854 -15.54 -16.95 5.62
N GLY A 855 -15.32 -16.02 6.56
CA GLY A 855 -14.01 -15.78 7.18
C GLY A 855 -13.63 -16.82 8.24
N PRO A 856 -12.34 -17.06 8.50
CA PRO A 856 -11.90 -17.91 9.59
C PRO A 856 -12.31 -17.29 10.92
N TYR A 857 -12.98 -18.03 11.79
CA TYR A 857 -13.51 -17.52 13.07
C TYR A 857 -14.44 -16.30 12.94
N GLY A 858 -14.92 -15.99 11.74
CA GLY A 858 -15.73 -14.81 11.46
C GLY A 858 -14.92 -13.54 11.12
N ALA A 859 -13.63 -13.64 10.84
CA ALA A 859 -12.76 -12.50 10.55
C ALA A 859 -13.06 -11.87 9.20
N LYS A 860 -12.88 -10.54 9.10
CA LYS A 860 -12.86 -9.73 7.88
C LYS A 860 -11.47 -9.17 7.62
N GLY A 861 -11.23 -8.63 6.43
CA GLY A 861 -10.10 -7.76 6.16
C GLY A 861 -10.32 -6.34 6.68
N VAL A 862 -9.24 -5.60 6.96
CA VAL A 862 -9.33 -4.24 7.54
C VAL A 862 -8.35 -3.25 6.93
N SER A 863 -7.45 -3.72 6.07
CA SER A 863 -6.28 -2.92 5.68
C SER A 863 -6.60 -1.79 4.70
N GLU A 864 -7.60 -1.94 3.85
CA GLU A 864 -7.95 -0.93 2.83
C GLU A 864 -9.14 -0.06 3.24
N VAL A 865 -10.18 -0.64 3.87
CA VAL A 865 -11.33 0.14 4.34
C VAL A 865 -10.90 1.28 5.25
N ALA A 866 -9.81 1.10 6.01
CA ALA A 866 -9.25 2.10 6.90
C ALA A 866 -8.71 3.37 6.19
N THR A 867 -8.42 3.33 4.89
CA THR A 867 -8.01 4.52 4.12
C THR A 867 -9.18 5.28 3.51
N VAL A 868 -10.37 4.67 3.44
CA VAL A 868 -11.50 5.21 2.68
C VAL A 868 -12.10 6.46 3.33
N PRO A 869 -12.54 6.46 4.60
CA PRO A 869 -13.23 7.60 5.17
C PRO A 869 -12.32 8.72 5.70
N ILE A 870 -11.03 8.47 5.96
CA ILE A 870 -10.18 9.44 6.65
C ILE A 870 -9.93 10.71 5.82
N THR A 871 -9.69 10.58 4.52
CA THR A 871 -9.45 11.73 3.65
C THR A 871 -10.66 12.67 3.62
N PRO A 872 -11.90 12.22 3.30
CA PRO A 872 -13.07 13.10 3.37
C PRO A 872 -13.39 13.58 4.80
N ALA A 873 -13.14 12.81 5.86
CA ALA A 873 -13.33 13.28 7.22
C ALA A 873 -12.44 14.49 7.56
N ILE A 874 -11.16 14.46 7.13
CA ILE A 874 -10.23 15.59 7.28
C ILE A 874 -10.70 16.79 6.45
N LEU A 875 -11.11 16.60 5.19
CA LEU A 875 -11.61 17.68 4.34
C LEU A 875 -12.89 18.32 4.89
N ASN A 876 -13.81 17.53 5.44
CA ASN A 876 -15.01 18.03 6.12
C ASN A 876 -14.64 18.82 7.39
N ALA A 877 -13.63 18.35 8.15
CA ALA A 877 -13.13 19.06 9.32
C ALA A 877 -12.51 20.43 8.96
N VAL A 878 -11.67 20.47 7.93
CA VAL A 878 -11.09 21.72 7.42
C VAL A 878 -12.20 22.66 6.93
N SER A 879 -13.12 22.17 6.10
CA SER A 879 -14.25 22.95 5.57
C SER A 879 -15.09 23.57 6.67
N ARG A 880 -15.39 22.80 7.72
CA ARG A 880 -16.16 23.30 8.90
C ARG A 880 -15.36 24.35 9.69
N ALA A 881 -14.03 24.17 9.82
CA ALA A 881 -13.19 25.16 10.53
C ALA A 881 -13.16 26.52 9.83
N ILE A 882 -13.05 26.54 8.50
CA ILE A 882 -12.90 27.79 7.73
C ILE A 882 -14.20 28.31 7.11
N GLY A 883 -15.31 27.53 7.19
CA GLY A 883 -16.60 27.91 6.59
C GLY A 883 -16.64 27.85 5.06
N VAL A 884 -15.68 27.15 4.42
CA VAL A 884 -15.58 27.05 2.95
C VAL A 884 -15.34 25.58 2.56
N ARG A 885 -16.13 25.05 1.60
CA ARG A 885 -15.94 23.68 1.10
C ARG A 885 -14.64 23.56 0.31
N ILE A 886 -13.82 22.56 0.65
CA ILE A 886 -12.55 22.27 -0.04
C ILE A 886 -12.84 21.29 -1.18
N ASN A 887 -12.56 21.72 -2.43
CA ASN A 887 -12.81 20.95 -3.64
C ASN A 887 -11.52 20.55 -4.38
N LYS A 888 -10.35 20.97 -3.92
CA LYS A 888 -9.03 20.56 -4.42
C LYS A 888 -8.32 19.68 -3.38
N VAL A 889 -7.83 18.53 -3.78
CA VAL A 889 -7.15 17.56 -2.93
C VAL A 889 -5.73 17.31 -3.47
N PRO A 890 -4.70 17.49 -2.64
CA PRO A 890 -4.69 17.79 -1.20
C PRO A 890 -5.12 19.24 -0.89
N ALA A 891 -5.70 19.41 0.32
CA ALA A 891 -5.94 20.73 0.94
C ALA A 891 -4.61 21.30 1.47
N SER A 892 -3.70 21.58 0.54
CA SER A 892 -2.37 22.14 0.85
C SER A 892 -2.50 23.55 1.45
N PRO A 893 -1.47 24.07 2.15
CA PRO A 893 -1.53 25.39 2.78
C PRO A 893 -1.95 26.53 1.84
N ASP A 894 -1.51 26.50 0.60
CA ASP A 894 -1.90 27.45 -0.43
C ASP A 894 -3.38 27.34 -0.83
N VAL A 895 -3.92 26.11 -0.97
CA VAL A 895 -5.34 25.87 -1.23
C VAL A 895 -6.20 26.38 -0.09
N VAL A 896 -5.82 26.09 1.17
CA VAL A 896 -6.54 26.56 2.36
C VAL A 896 -6.50 28.08 2.49
N LEU A 897 -5.34 28.71 2.30
CA LEU A 897 -5.22 30.18 2.33
C LEU A 897 -6.06 30.85 1.23
N GLU A 898 -6.06 30.31 0.02
CA GLU A 898 -6.86 30.84 -1.07
C GLU A 898 -8.34 30.69 -0.77
N ALA A 899 -8.79 29.56 -0.22
CA ALA A 899 -10.17 29.36 0.21
C ALA A 899 -10.60 30.37 1.29
N ILE A 900 -9.76 30.62 2.30
CA ILE A 900 -10.01 31.60 3.34
C ILE A 900 -10.11 33.02 2.73
N ARG A 901 -9.16 33.39 1.86
CA ARG A 901 -9.07 34.71 1.26
C ARG A 901 -10.25 35.03 0.33
N THR A 902 -10.69 34.06 -0.46
CA THR A 902 -11.72 34.25 -1.51
C THR A 902 -13.14 33.86 -1.05
N GLY A 903 -13.27 33.12 0.05
CA GLY A 903 -14.53 32.56 0.51
C GLY A 903 -15.02 31.41 -0.37
N ARG A 904 -14.17 30.81 -1.23
CA ARG A 904 -14.55 29.72 -2.16
C ARG A 904 -13.33 28.87 -2.55
N CYS A 905 -13.62 27.64 -2.99
CA CYS A 905 -12.63 26.73 -3.57
C CYS A 905 -13.30 25.96 -4.74
N ASP A 906 -13.69 26.72 -5.79
CA ASP A 906 -14.43 26.18 -6.92
C ASP A 906 -13.50 25.37 -7.84
N VAL A 907 -14.07 24.30 -8.39
CA VAL A 907 -13.47 23.49 -9.45
C VAL A 907 -14.46 23.46 -10.60
N PRO A 908 -14.08 23.87 -11.83
CA PRO A 908 -14.96 23.77 -13.00
C PRO A 908 -15.30 22.31 -13.29
N THR A 909 -16.51 22.05 -13.75
CA THR A 909 -16.92 20.72 -14.23
C THR A 909 -16.05 20.26 -15.40
N MET A 910 -15.98 18.95 -15.65
CA MET A 910 -15.23 18.42 -16.81
C MET A 910 -15.75 19.02 -18.13
N ALA A 911 -17.06 19.20 -18.26
CA ALA A 911 -17.65 19.83 -19.44
C ALA A 911 -17.14 21.27 -19.67
N GLU A 912 -17.06 22.07 -18.60
CA GLU A 912 -16.52 23.44 -18.65
C GLU A 912 -15.01 23.45 -18.97
N GLN A 913 -14.24 22.50 -18.43
CA GLN A 913 -12.81 22.37 -18.73
C GLN A 913 -12.57 22.01 -20.21
N VAL A 914 -13.36 21.08 -20.77
CA VAL A 914 -13.28 20.70 -22.19
C VAL A 914 -13.68 21.87 -23.09
N GLU A 915 -14.74 22.61 -22.74
CA GLU A 915 -15.15 23.79 -23.49
C GLU A 915 -14.09 24.90 -23.50
N ALA A 916 -13.40 25.10 -22.37
CA ALA A 916 -12.28 26.05 -22.29
C ALA A 916 -11.11 25.68 -23.22
N LEU A 917 -10.83 24.40 -23.43
CA LEU A 917 -9.81 23.91 -24.37
C LEU A 917 -10.21 24.05 -25.85
N ARG A 918 -11.52 24.14 -26.14
CA ARG A 918 -12.03 24.33 -27.51
C ARG A 918 -12.01 25.79 -27.96
N ARG A 919 -12.04 26.74 -27.03
CA ARG A 919 -11.88 28.17 -27.25
C ARG A 919 -10.43 28.56 -27.45
#